data_f351b223f9df014343bf482d913b4927
#
_entry.id   f351b223f9df014343bf482d913b4927
#
_cell.length_a   1.000
_cell.length_b   1.000
_cell.length_c   1.000
_cell.angle_alpha   90.00
_cell.angle_beta   90.00
_cell.angle_gamma   90.00
#
_symmetry.space_group_name_H-M   'P 1'
#
loop_
_entity.id
_entity.type
_entity.pdbx_description
1 polymer ?
#
loop_
_entity_poly.entity_id
_entity_poly.type
_entity_poly.pdbx_seq_one_letter_code
_entity_poly.pdbx_strand_id
1 'polypeptide(L)'
;MNNLTLIVLVPAAGMVIYALYAVFSSPSLQKEKKHRKKISDPTLPDFRDQKISRLEEELKKLEAELEKQRLIYNTEKASFQEATGKYNELKEELGRRQEWVTTSEGMLDKVKAENLELKNRFIEKERESQEEFTKNVNLKKEIDELKIKAGELEKVIKEKGEQIEIQRHRIEKNERDIKVYLKTIEEFKNKEKISEWVPKAEFNKLNEEYTALEKELEEKEERLKGFAEEIVSLRKQAQEGSSLGVPIKGEDKDESELLKEEDEIEPIVDKEDLKEPVEQINEEALPAQPKETEVEEEKLKEEEEKEVVSQSAEVNDKGKFIPQPKYSLDKTRNIGIMAHIDAGKTTTTERILFYTGKSHKIGEVHEGAATMDWMKQEQERGITITSAATTCFWKDYRINVIDTPGHVDFTVEVERSLRILDGAVAVFCAVGGVEPQSETVWHQSNKYNVPKIGFVNKMDRVGADFYAVLKGIEEDLGGNPLPIEIPLLKGEDDFVGVVDLLEMKAYIYEDESLGKEYRIEDIPQDYLEKAREYRNIMVEKATAFDEGLMKRYLEEGESALSAEELSSAIRKGTIANKVVPLLCGSAFKNKGLQKLLDAVVAYLPSPLDIPAVEGHDLKDPDNMLLRKPEIEEPFAGLAFKVQADPHMGKLVYIRIYSGCLQAGTYIFNSTKNKKERIARIVQMHANQRENIEYAFAGDIVAVVGLGNTTTGDTLCDTESPVLLEAIQFPTPVVSLSIAPKSRSDQDKLGKGLSRLAEEDPTFIVNTDDETKEVILTGMGELHLEIIVDRLKEEFGVEAIVGQPKVAYRETIIEESEGEGKYIKQSGGRGQYGHCNLRVIPAKPGEGFEFIDSIKGGAIPRSFIPAVEKGVIEAMQKGVYVGYPVVDIKVELYDGSFHEVDSSELAFKMAGIFGFKEAFMKAKPILLEPYMSLEVSTIEEYANACIGYICSRRGKILNAEPKGKQKIISAEVPLAEMFGYATAFRSLSSGRANASMEFSKYLQVPQEITQKLIEEKQKKE
;
A
#
# COMPACT_ATOMS: atom_id res chain seq x y z
N MET A 1 -5.71 -0.85 -28.33
CA MET A 1 -5.37 0.27 -29.21
C MET A 1 -3.94 0.73 -29.08
N ASN A 2 -3.30 0.59 -27.99
CA ASN A 2 -1.97 1.15 -27.71
C ASN A 2 -0.78 0.34 -28.18
N ASN A 3 -0.92 -0.97 -28.31
CA ASN A 3 0.11 -1.77 -28.95
C ASN A 3 0.35 -1.38 -30.42
N LEU A 4 -0.62 -0.72 -31.06
CA LEU A 4 -0.51 -0.29 -32.44
C LEU A 4 0.26 1.02 -32.62
N THR A 5 0.27 1.91 -31.61
CA THR A 5 1.08 3.12 -31.63
C THR A 5 2.56 2.84 -31.30
N LEU A 6 2.81 1.82 -30.45
CA LEU A 6 4.17 1.33 -30.23
C LEU A 6 4.73 0.60 -31.46
N ILE A 7 3.88 -0.13 -32.20
CA ILE A 7 4.19 -0.79 -33.49
C ILE A 7 4.60 0.22 -34.55
N VAL A 8 4.15 1.47 -34.46
CA VAL A 8 4.46 2.52 -35.45
C VAL A 8 5.77 3.23 -35.15
N LEU A 9 6.09 3.47 -33.87
CA LEU A 9 7.28 4.23 -33.48
C LEU A 9 8.58 3.43 -33.51
N VAL A 10 8.55 2.16 -33.19
CA VAL A 10 9.73 1.29 -33.23
C VAL A 10 10.23 1.04 -34.66
N PRO A 11 9.39 0.76 -35.63
CA PRO A 11 9.82 0.71 -37.06
C PRO A 11 10.31 2.06 -37.60
N ALA A 12 9.71 3.20 -37.15
CA ALA A 12 10.14 4.52 -37.64
C ALA A 12 11.56 4.89 -37.15
N ALA A 13 11.83 4.69 -35.86
CA ALA A 13 13.18 4.85 -35.33
C ALA A 13 14.17 3.86 -35.97
N GLY A 14 13.73 2.62 -36.18
CA GLY A 14 14.48 1.58 -36.85
C GLY A 14 14.80 1.94 -38.31
N MET A 15 13.88 2.59 -38.96
CA MET A 15 14.04 2.99 -40.31
C MET A 15 14.97 4.22 -40.52
N VAL A 16 14.97 5.16 -39.55
CA VAL A 16 15.95 6.27 -39.54
C VAL A 16 17.37 5.73 -39.37
N ILE A 17 17.57 4.76 -38.51
CA ILE A 17 18.90 4.17 -38.26
C ILE A 17 19.34 3.26 -39.45
N TYR A 18 18.41 2.51 -40.05
CA TYR A 18 18.71 1.71 -41.23
C TYR A 18 19.06 2.58 -42.41
N ALA A 19 18.51 3.77 -42.53
CA ALA A 19 18.84 4.77 -43.54
C ALA A 19 20.26 5.34 -43.36
N LEU A 20 20.59 5.67 -42.14
CA LEU A 20 21.95 6.05 -41.75
C LEU A 20 22.94 4.91 -42.08
N TYR A 21 22.58 3.67 -41.78
CA TYR A 21 23.41 2.51 -42.03
C TYR A 21 23.56 2.20 -43.54
N ALA A 22 22.47 2.28 -44.32
CA ALA A 22 22.49 2.04 -45.77
C ALA A 22 23.31 3.09 -46.53
N VAL A 23 23.27 4.35 -46.07
CA VAL A 23 24.15 5.42 -46.57
C VAL A 23 25.62 5.13 -46.26
N PHE A 24 25.95 4.71 -45.07
CA PHE A 24 27.34 4.40 -44.68
C PHE A 24 27.86 3.05 -45.21
N SER A 25 26.97 2.11 -45.53
CA SER A 25 27.31 0.78 -46.04
C SER A 25 27.18 0.65 -47.58
N SER A 26 26.80 1.74 -48.27
CA SER A 26 26.64 1.69 -49.75
C SER A 26 27.95 1.29 -50.45
N PRO A 27 27.87 0.47 -51.51
CA PRO A 27 29.04 0.01 -52.22
C PRO A 27 29.92 1.13 -52.81
N SER A 28 29.32 2.32 -53.06
CA SER A 28 30.02 3.53 -53.48
C SER A 28 30.98 4.07 -52.42
N LEU A 29 30.51 4.15 -51.18
CA LEU A 29 31.29 4.60 -50.01
C LEU A 29 32.43 3.63 -49.62
N GLN A 30 32.19 2.34 -49.74
CA GLN A 30 33.24 1.34 -49.53
C GLN A 30 34.30 1.32 -50.62
N LYS A 31 33.93 1.64 -51.85
CA LYS A 31 34.88 1.79 -52.95
C LYS A 31 35.78 3.02 -52.77
N GLU A 32 35.23 4.14 -52.32
CA GLU A 32 36.02 5.34 -52.01
C GLU A 32 36.95 5.18 -50.82
N LYS A 33 36.49 4.49 -49.72
CA LYS A 33 37.35 4.13 -48.58
C LYS A 33 38.54 3.25 -49.03
N LYS A 34 38.36 2.35 -50.01
CA LYS A 34 39.46 1.53 -50.56
C LYS A 34 40.41 2.32 -51.44
N HIS A 35 39.94 3.37 -52.15
CA HIS A 35 40.81 4.22 -52.94
C HIS A 35 41.66 5.20 -52.09
N ARG A 36 41.10 5.68 -50.97
CA ARG A 36 41.82 6.60 -50.05
C ARG A 36 43.00 5.94 -49.30
N LYS A 37 42.96 4.64 -49.04
CA LYS A 37 44.10 3.94 -48.41
C LYS A 37 45.37 3.92 -49.26
N LYS A 38 45.33 4.40 -50.51
CA LYS A 38 46.48 4.45 -51.40
C LYS A 38 47.14 5.84 -51.53
N ILE A 39 46.56 6.90 -50.92
CA ILE A 39 47.09 8.28 -51.02
C ILE A 39 46.89 8.92 -49.63
N SER A 40 47.73 8.62 -48.64
CA SER A 40 47.77 9.35 -47.38
C SER A 40 49.20 9.71 -47.02
N ASP A 41 49.47 11.00 -47.05
CA ASP A 41 50.66 11.61 -46.49
C ASP A 41 50.45 11.75 -44.93
N PRO A 42 51.42 11.36 -44.06
CA PRO A 42 51.12 11.12 -42.62
C PRO A 42 51.27 12.34 -41.70
N THR A 43 51.12 13.58 -42.17
CA THR A 43 51.56 14.72 -41.33
C THR A 43 50.53 15.81 -41.02
N LEU A 44 49.20 15.57 -41.10
CA LEU A 44 48.24 16.58 -40.62
C LEU A 44 47.01 15.90 -40.00
N PRO A 45 46.60 16.32 -38.77
CA PRO A 45 45.41 15.76 -38.12
C PRO A 45 44.15 16.31 -38.81
N ASP A 46 43.41 15.41 -39.45
CA ASP A 46 42.22 15.76 -40.22
C ASP A 46 41.00 15.90 -39.31
N PHE A 47 40.54 17.12 -39.12
CA PHE A 47 39.35 17.49 -38.34
C PHE A 47 38.04 16.79 -38.84
N ARG A 48 38.08 16.27 -40.05
CA ARG A 48 36.95 15.55 -40.67
C ARG A 48 36.90 14.10 -40.24
N ASP A 49 38.05 13.45 -40.09
CA ASP A 49 38.09 12.07 -39.58
C ASP A 49 37.59 12.00 -38.10
N GLN A 50 37.83 13.05 -37.30
CA GLN A 50 37.26 13.17 -35.97
C GLN A 50 35.73 13.35 -35.98
N LYS A 51 35.19 14.08 -36.99
CA LYS A 51 33.75 14.28 -37.11
C LYS A 51 33.08 13.01 -37.67
N ILE A 52 33.70 12.33 -38.60
CA ILE A 52 33.23 11.01 -39.09
C ILE A 52 33.28 9.98 -37.96
N SER A 53 34.37 9.91 -37.20
CA SER A 53 34.48 9.01 -36.05
C SER A 53 33.46 9.29 -34.98
N ARG A 54 33.12 10.57 -34.72
CA ARG A 54 32.03 10.92 -33.81
C ARG A 54 30.66 10.48 -34.32
N LEU A 55 30.38 10.69 -35.58
CA LEU A 55 29.12 10.25 -36.20
C LEU A 55 29.02 8.72 -36.28
N GLU A 56 30.11 8.02 -36.49
CA GLU A 56 30.16 6.54 -36.39
C GLU A 56 29.94 6.05 -34.95
N GLU A 57 30.40 6.80 -33.94
CA GLU A 57 30.16 6.48 -32.54
C GLU A 57 28.71 6.77 -32.12
N GLU A 58 28.12 7.87 -32.62
CA GLU A 58 26.69 8.16 -32.42
C GLU A 58 25.81 7.15 -33.15
N LEU A 59 26.18 6.74 -34.35
CA LEU A 59 25.49 5.68 -35.08
C LEU A 59 25.50 4.36 -34.29
N LYS A 60 26.68 3.95 -33.77
CA LYS A 60 26.76 2.75 -32.94
C LYS A 60 25.88 2.82 -31.65
N LYS A 61 25.79 4.02 -31.05
CA LYS A 61 24.89 4.23 -29.90
C LYS A 61 23.43 4.11 -30.29
N LEU A 62 23.07 4.67 -31.44
CA LEU A 62 21.71 4.58 -31.98
C LEU A 62 21.33 3.15 -32.40
N GLU A 63 22.28 2.41 -33.01
CA GLU A 63 22.11 0.98 -33.34
C GLU A 63 21.89 0.12 -32.09
N ALA A 64 22.67 0.38 -31.03
CA ALA A 64 22.49 -0.33 -29.75
C ALA A 64 21.15 -0.02 -29.08
N GLU A 65 20.70 1.25 -29.17
CA GLU A 65 19.37 1.64 -28.66
C GLU A 65 18.24 1.03 -29.48
N LEU A 66 18.41 0.94 -30.81
CA LEU A 66 17.47 0.25 -31.69
C LEU A 66 17.38 -1.25 -31.35
N GLU A 67 18.50 -1.90 -31.14
CA GLU A 67 18.55 -3.33 -30.82
C GLU A 67 17.83 -3.58 -29.47
N LYS A 68 18.05 -2.68 -28.50
CA LYS A 68 17.34 -2.70 -27.24
C LYS A 68 15.84 -2.50 -27.40
N GLN A 69 15.42 -1.55 -28.21
CA GLN A 69 14.00 -1.33 -28.52
C GLN A 69 13.37 -2.48 -29.32
N ARG A 70 14.12 -3.11 -30.24
CA ARG A 70 13.67 -4.34 -30.94
C ARG A 70 13.47 -5.50 -29.96
N LEU A 71 14.34 -5.64 -28.97
CA LEU A 71 14.19 -6.68 -27.96
C LEU A 71 12.94 -6.44 -27.10
N ILE A 72 12.72 -5.18 -26.68
CA ILE A 72 11.50 -4.79 -25.95
C ILE A 72 10.25 -5.05 -26.80
N TYR A 73 10.26 -4.63 -28.04
CA TYR A 73 9.14 -4.89 -28.99
C TYR A 73 8.85 -6.37 -29.17
N ASN A 74 9.89 -7.19 -29.32
CA ASN A 74 9.70 -8.64 -29.49
C ASN A 74 9.16 -9.30 -28.22
N THR A 75 9.56 -8.85 -27.05
CA THR A 75 9.02 -9.33 -25.77
C THR A 75 7.57 -8.87 -25.55
N GLU A 76 7.26 -7.60 -25.87
CA GLU A 76 5.88 -7.10 -25.79
C GLU A 76 4.97 -7.76 -26.84
N LYS A 77 5.49 -8.04 -28.05
CA LYS A 77 4.75 -8.77 -29.09
C LYS A 77 4.46 -10.22 -28.68
N ALA A 78 5.40 -10.87 -28.01
CA ALA A 78 5.21 -12.21 -27.48
C ALA A 78 4.15 -12.22 -26.36
N SER A 79 4.24 -11.26 -25.42
CA SER A 79 3.27 -11.11 -24.34
C SER A 79 1.86 -10.75 -24.86
N PHE A 80 1.79 -9.93 -25.92
CA PHE A 80 0.52 -9.61 -26.58
C PHE A 80 -0.08 -10.83 -27.30
N GLN A 81 0.76 -11.63 -27.97
CA GLN A 81 0.30 -12.87 -28.59
C GLN A 81 -0.20 -13.87 -27.53
N GLU A 82 0.49 -13.97 -26.38
CA GLU A 82 0.06 -14.78 -25.24
C GLU A 82 -1.25 -14.26 -24.63
N ALA A 83 -1.35 -12.94 -24.42
CA ALA A 83 -2.58 -12.32 -23.93
C ALA A 83 -3.76 -12.49 -24.91
N THR A 84 -3.48 -12.42 -26.21
CA THR A 84 -4.49 -12.68 -27.24
C THR A 84 -4.89 -14.15 -27.27
N GLY A 85 -3.94 -15.06 -27.05
CA GLY A 85 -4.21 -16.49 -26.85
C GLY A 85 -5.12 -16.74 -25.65
N LYS A 86 -4.76 -16.21 -24.50
CA LYS A 86 -5.57 -16.29 -23.27
C LYS A 86 -6.96 -15.64 -23.42
N TYR A 87 -7.03 -14.54 -24.14
CA TYR A 87 -8.33 -13.90 -24.45
C TYR A 87 -9.22 -14.79 -25.32
N ASN A 88 -8.64 -15.44 -26.33
CA ASN A 88 -9.38 -16.37 -27.18
C ASN A 88 -9.78 -17.66 -26.42
N GLU A 89 -8.91 -18.18 -25.57
CA GLU A 89 -9.22 -19.32 -24.68
C GLU A 89 -10.34 -18.98 -23.70
N LEU A 90 -10.28 -17.80 -23.06
CA LEU A 90 -11.34 -17.31 -22.18
C LEU A 90 -12.66 -17.08 -22.93
N LYS A 91 -12.58 -16.62 -24.18
CA LYS A 91 -13.76 -16.43 -25.03
C LYS A 91 -14.40 -17.76 -25.43
N GLU A 92 -13.58 -18.78 -25.71
CA GLU A 92 -14.07 -20.14 -25.96
C GLU A 92 -14.63 -20.83 -24.72
N GLU A 93 -14.00 -20.57 -23.54
CA GLU A 93 -14.51 -21.06 -22.26
C GLU A 93 -15.81 -20.37 -21.86
N LEU A 94 -15.96 -19.05 -22.14
CA LEU A 94 -17.23 -18.34 -21.99
C LEU A 94 -18.33 -18.90 -22.91
N GLY A 95 -17.97 -19.25 -24.15
CA GLY A 95 -18.89 -19.93 -25.08
C GLY A 95 -19.31 -21.29 -24.55
N ARG A 96 -18.37 -22.11 -24.06
CA ARG A 96 -18.66 -23.43 -23.47
C ARG A 96 -19.49 -23.34 -22.20
N ARG A 97 -19.24 -22.32 -21.36
CA ARG A 97 -20.07 -22.06 -20.17
C ARG A 97 -21.49 -21.60 -20.54
N GLN A 98 -21.63 -20.81 -21.61
CA GLN A 98 -22.97 -20.44 -22.12
C GLN A 98 -23.72 -21.65 -22.71
N GLU A 99 -23.05 -22.55 -23.44
CA GLU A 99 -23.65 -23.81 -23.89
C GLU A 99 -23.99 -24.75 -22.73
N TRP A 100 -23.13 -24.80 -21.70
CA TRP A 100 -23.41 -25.57 -20.48
C TRP A 100 -24.58 -24.99 -19.68
N VAL A 101 -24.69 -23.66 -19.57
CA VAL A 101 -25.84 -22.98 -18.94
C VAL A 101 -27.13 -23.28 -19.70
N THR A 102 -27.11 -23.21 -21.02
CA THR A 102 -28.30 -23.52 -21.83
C THR A 102 -28.69 -24.99 -21.75
N THR A 103 -27.71 -25.89 -21.69
CA THR A 103 -27.94 -27.34 -21.52
C THR A 103 -28.45 -27.65 -20.10
N SER A 104 -27.91 -26.97 -19.09
CA SER A 104 -28.34 -27.07 -17.71
C SER A 104 -29.74 -26.48 -17.46
N GLU A 105 -30.06 -25.37 -18.15
CA GLU A 105 -31.42 -24.80 -18.14
C GLU A 105 -32.44 -25.77 -18.80
N GLY A 106 -32.05 -26.41 -19.90
CA GLY A 106 -32.86 -27.44 -20.54
C GLY A 106 -33.08 -28.70 -19.68
N MET A 107 -32.06 -29.08 -18.85
CA MET A 107 -32.24 -30.15 -17.86
C MET A 107 -33.08 -29.71 -16.66
N LEU A 108 -32.91 -28.47 -16.22
CA LEU A 108 -33.64 -27.87 -15.11
C LEU A 108 -35.17 -27.78 -15.46
N ASP A 109 -35.48 -27.44 -16.71
CA ASP A 109 -36.87 -27.38 -17.16
C ASP A 109 -37.52 -28.77 -17.33
N LYS A 110 -36.70 -29.81 -17.66
CA LYS A 110 -37.16 -31.20 -17.59
C LYS A 110 -37.45 -31.68 -16.16
N VAL A 111 -36.60 -31.34 -15.22
CA VAL A 111 -36.79 -31.65 -13.80
C VAL A 111 -37.93 -30.90 -13.18
N LYS A 112 -38.18 -29.66 -13.62
CA LYS A 112 -39.36 -28.87 -13.20
C LYS A 112 -40.68 -29.47 -13.77
N ALA A 113 -40.65 -29.99 -15.00
CA ALA A 113 -41.80 -30.61 -15.60
C ALA A 113 -42.26 -31.89 -14.88
N GLU A 114 -41.30 -32.67 -14.32
CA GLU A 114 -41.57 -33.90 -13.55
C GLU A 114 -42.01 -33.62 -12.09
N ASN A 115 -41.60 -32.49 -11.51
CA ASN A 115 -41.99 -32.11 -10.16
C ASN A 115 -43.23 -31.21 -10.05
N LEU A 116 -43.80 -30.77 -11.19
CA LEU A 116 -44.88 -29.78 -11.26
C LEU A 116 -46.27 -30.32 -10.91
N GLU A 117 -46.41 -31.57 -10.57
CA GLU A 117 -47.76 -32.15 -10.23
C GLU A 117 -48.14 -32.02 -8.75
N LEU A 118 -47.24 -31.63 -7.86
CA LEU A 118 -47.58 -31.57 -6.43
C LEU A 118 -46.92 -30.40 -5.68
N LYS A 119 -47.70 -29.41 -5.36
CA LYS A 119 -47.55 -28.41 -4.31
C LYS A 119 -46.82 -27.07 -4.57
N ASN A 120 -47.61 -26.06 -4.40
CA ASN A 120 -47.23 -24.68 -4.03
C ASN A 120 -46.61 -23.80 -5.12
N ARG A 121 -47.42 -23.51 -6.13
CA ARG A 121 -47.15 -22.48 -7.16
C ARG A 121 -46.80 -21.10 -6.60
N PHE A 122 -47.15 -20.79 -5.39
CA PHE A 122 -46.93 -19.45 -4.82
C PHE A 122 -45.52 -19.32 -4.21
N ILE A 123 -45.03 -20.27 -3.44
CA ILE A 123 -43.70 -20.27 -2.81
C ILE A 123 -42.58 -20.46 -3.87
N GLU A 124 -42.89 -21.19 -4.95
CA GLU A 124 -41.93 -21.42 -6.03
C GLU A 124 -41.68 -20.18 -6.89
N LYS A 125 -42.71 -19.36 -7.13
CA LYS A 125 -42.54 -18.07 -7.85
C LYS A 125 -41.74 -17.03 -7.08
N GLU A 126 -41.88 -16.97 -5.78
CA GLU A 126 -41.11 -16.04 -4.93
C GLU A 126 -39.64 -16.47 -4.86
N ARG A 127 -39.44 -17.80 -4.82
CA ARG A 127 -38.05 -18.35 -4.82
C ARG A 127 -37.37 -18.18 -6.18
N GLU A 128 -38.08 -18.38 -7.29
CA GLU A 128 -37.57 -18.14 -8.64
C GLU A 128 -37.22 -16.64 -8.84
N SER A 129 -38.01 -15.73 -8.31
CA SER A 129 -37.73 -14.28 -8.37
C SER A 129 -36.48 -13.89 -7.57
N GLN A 130 -36.29 -14.49 -6.39
CA GLN A 130 -35.07 -14.27 -5.59
C GLN A 130 -33.83 -14.90 -6.22
N GLU A 131 -33.98 -16.07 -6.86
CA GLU A 131 -32.85 -16.71 -7.57
C GLU A 131 -32.48 -15.94 -8.85
N GLU A 132 -33.46 -15.34 -9.55
CA GLU A 132 -33.20 -14.45 -10.69
C GLU A 132 -32.59 -13.13 -10.25
N PHE A 133 -33.02 -12.57 -9.13
CA PHE A 133 -32.39 -11.38 -8.54
C PHE A 133 -30.93 -11.64 -8.16
N THR A 134 -30.66 -12.79 -7.53
CA THR A 134 -29.28 -13.18 -7.15
C THR A 134 -28.39 -13.43 -8.37
N LYS A 135 -28.93 -14.05 -9.42
CA LYS A 135 -28.21 -14.21 -10.71
C LYS A 135 -27.91 -12.87 -11.37
N ASN A 136 -28.86 -11.95 -11.34
CA ASN A 136 -28.68 -10.60 -11.90
C ASN A 136 -27.63 -9.78 -11.11
N VAL A 137 -27.59 -9.94 -9.79
CA VAL A 137 -26.56 -9.32 -8.94
C VAL A 137 -25.17 -9.91 -9.24
N ASN A 138 -25.06 -11.23 -9.44
CA ASN A 138 -23.79 -11.85 -9.78
C ASN A 138 -23.29 -11.50 -11.20
N LEU A 139 -24.20 -11.46 -12.18
CA LEU A 139 -23.90 -10.97 -13.53
C LEU A 139 -23.50 -9.49 -13.51
N LYS A 140 -24.11 -8.70 -12.63
CA LYS A 140 -23.73 -7.30 -12.46
C LYS A 140 -22.32 -7.16 -11.87
N LYS A 141 -21.94 -8.01 -10.92
CA LYS A 141 -20.56 -8.06 -10.39
C LYS A 141 -19.55 -8.45 -11.48
N GLU A 142 -19.83 -9.46 -12.29
CA GLU A 142 -18.97 -9.84 -13.41
C GLU A 142 -18.85 -8.74 -14.48
N ILE A 143 -19.93 -7.99 -14.73
CA ILE A 143 -19.90 -6.82 -15.61
C ILE A 143 -19.06 -5.69 -15.00
N ASP A 144 -19.17 -5.47 -13.70
CA ASP A 144 -18.38 -4.43 -13.02
C ASP A 144 -16.89 -4.83 -12.94
N GLU A 145 -16.56 -6.09 -12.74
CA GLU A 145 -15.16 -6.59 -12.83
C GLU A 145 -14.60 -6.48 -14.26
N LEU A 146 -15.40 -6.71 -15.28
CA LEU A 146 -15.01 -6.52 -16.66
C LEU A 146 -14.84 -5.04 -17.02
N LYS A 147 -15.64 -4.15 -16.43
CA LYS A 147 -15.49 -2.69 -16.56
C LYS A 147 -14.20 -2.19 -15.88
N ILE A 148 -13.88 -2.74 -14.72
CA ILE A 148 -12.62 -2.42 -14.02
C ILE A 148 -11.42 -2.84 -14.88
N LYS A 149 -11.43 -4.06 -15.43
CA LYS A 149 -10.38 -4.53 -16.35
C LYS A 149 -10.30 -3.72 -17.65
N ALA A 150 -11.44 -3.27 -18.17
CA ALA A 150 -11.47 -2.38 -19.34
C ALA A 150 -10.85 -1.01 -19.00
N GLY A 151 -11.17 -0.45 -17.83
CA GLY A 151 -10.58 0.80 -17.34
C GLY A 151 -9.08 0.69 -17.04
N GLU A 152 -8.61 -0.47 -16.56
CA GLU A 152 -7.17 -0.74 -16.42
C GLU A 152 -6.45 -0.81 -17.77
N LEU A 153 -7.08 -1.44 -18.77
CA LEU A 153 -6.57 -1.47 -20.14
C LEU A 153 -6.58 -0.07 -20.77
N GLU A 154 -7.58 0.75 -20.52
CA GLU A 154 -7.62 2.15 -20.96
C GLU A 154 -6.49 2.99 -20.34
N LYS A 155 -6.20 2.80 -19.05
CA LYS A 155 -5.05 3.45 -18.40
C LYS A 155 -3.72 3.05 -19.03
N VAL A 156 -3.49 1.77 -19.24
CA VAL A 156 -2.28 1.27 -19.93
C VAL A 156 -2.21 1.85 -21.37
N ILE A 157 -3.34 2.00 -21.99
CA ILE A 157 -3.49 2.68 -23.28
C ILE A 157 -3.04 4.13 -23.21
N LYS A 158 -3.49 4.88 -22.24
CA LYS A 158 -3.13 6.29 -22.05
C LYS A 158 -1.63 6.47 -21.75
N GLU A 159 -1.08 5.64 -20.84
CA GLU A 159 0.35 5.67 -20.50
C GLU A 159 1.25 5.36 -21.70
N LYS A 160 0.85 4.41 -22.54
CA LYS A 160 1.58 4.11 -23.78
C LYS A 160 1.43 5.24 -24.81
N GLY A 161 0.30 5.94 -24.85
CA GLY A 161 0.10 7.15 -25.63
C GLY A 161 1.07 8.26 -25.21
N GLU A 162 1.20 8.51 -23.91
CA GLU A 162 2.12 9.52 -23.36
C GLU A 162 3.60 9.16 -23.65
N GLN A 163 3.98 7.88 -23.57
CA GLN A 163 5.32 7.43 -23.95
C GLN A 163 5.62 7.66 -25.42
N ILE A 164 4.63 7.53 -26.25
CA ILE A 164 4.73 7.80 -27.69
C ILE A 164 4.93 9.29 -27.96
N GLU A 165 4.22 10.14 -27.26
CA GLU A 165 4.37 11.59 -27.40
C GLU A 165 5.76 12.05 -26.97
N ILE A 166 6.29 11.46 -25.89
CA ILE A 166 7.69 11.69 -25.47
C ILE A 166 8.68 11.25 -26.53
N GLN A 167 8.44 10.11 -27.20
CA GLN A 167 9.31 9.66 -28.31
C GLN A 167 9.17 10.55 -29.55
N ARG A 168 7.97 11.03 -29.84
CA ARG A 168 7.71 11.99 -30.91
C ARG A 168 8.48 13.30 -30.68
N HIS A 169 8.42 13.85 -29.46
CA HIS A 169 9.19 15.04 -29.08
C HIS A 169 10.71 14.81 -29.19
N ARG A 170 11.16 13.57 -28.93
CA ARG A 170 12.57 13.20 -29.07
C ARG A 170 12.99 13.16 -30.54
N ILE A 171 12.14 12.69 -31.43
CA ILE A 171 12.34 12.70 -32.88
C ILE A 171 12.38 14.15 -33.38
N GLU A 172 11.42 14.99 -32.99
CA GLU A 172 11.38 16.41 -33.35
C GLU A 172 12.61 17.20 -32.84
N LYS A 173 13.16 16.80 -31.70
CA LYS A 173 14.42 17.36 -31.20
C LYS A 173 15.59 16.94 -32.07
N ASN A 174 15.67 15.66 -32.43
CA ASN A 174 16.72 15.17 -33.33
C ASN A 174 16.65 15.81 -34.70
N GLU A 175 15.44 16.04 -35.22
CA GLU A 175 15.23 16.79 -36.48
C GLU A 175 15.72 18.24 -36.38
N ARG A 176 15.47 18.89 -35.25
CA ARG A 176 16.02 20.25 -35.00
C ARG A 176 17.53 20.24 -34.92
N ASP A 177 18.12 19.26 -34.26
CA ASP A 177 19.57 19.11 -34.17
C ASP A 177 20.17 18.83 -35.56
N ILE A 178 19.52 18.02 -36.39
CA ILE A 178 19.89 17.79 -37.81
C ILE A 178 19.81 19.11 -38.62
N LYS A 179 18.76 19.91 -38.43
CA LYS A 179 18.65 21.24 -39.08
C LYS A 179 19.76 22.20 -38.64
N VAL A 180 20.16 22.17 -37.40
CA VAL A 180 21.31 22.96 -36.89
C VAL A 180 22.62 22.50 -37.52
N TYR A 181 22.83 21.17 -37.65
CA TYR A 181 24.02 20.64 -38.31
C TYR A 181 24.06 21.01 -39.80
N LEU A 182 22.91 21.00 -40.46
CA LEU A 182 22.77 21.47 -41.87
C LEU A 182 23.17 22.93 -42.01
N LYS A 183 22.63 23.77 -41.13
CA LYS A 183 22.96 25.19 -41.14
C LYS A 183 24.46 25.42 -40.94
N THR A 184 25.05 24.62 -40.05
CA THR A 184 26.50 24.65 -39.79
C THR A 184 27.31 24.19 -41.00
N ILE A 185 26.85 23.17 -41.73
CA ILE A 185 27.43 22.69 -42.98
C ILE A 185 27.31 23.76 -44.08
N GLU A 186 26.20 24.45 -44.13
CA GLU A 186 25.97 25.55 -45.09
C GLU A 186 26.82 26.78 -44.76
N GLU A 187 27.01 27.11 -43.49
CA GLU A 187 27.94 28.12 -43.01
C GLU A 187 29.40 27.74 -43.31
N PHE A 188 29.78 26.46 -43.22
CA PHE A 188 31.09 25.96 -43.67
C PHE A 188 31.21 26.01 -45.20
N LYS A 189 30.17 25.66 -45.98
CA LYS A 189 30.15 25.86 -47.43
C LYS A 189 30.39 27.30 -47.86
N ASN A 190 29.80 28.24 -47.14
CA ASN A 190 29.96 29.67 -47.41
C ASN A 190 31.32 30.18 -46.99
N LYS A 191 31.93 29.62 -45.92
CA LYS A 191 33.33 29.90 -45.53
C LYS A 191 34.36 29.30 -46.52
N GLU A 192 34.04 28.19 -47.15
CA GLU A 192 34.87 27.54 -48.18
C GLU A 192 35.02 28.36 -49.45
N LYS A 193 34.06 29.24 -49.76
CA LYS A 193 34.21 30.25 -50.83
C LYS A 193 35.29 31.29 -50.54
N ILE A 194 35.82 31.32 -49.34
CA ILE A 194 36.80 32.35 -48.88
C ILE A 194 38.18 31.75 -48.60
N SER A 195 38.32 30.40 -48.45
CA SER A 195 39.62 29.75 -48.18
C SER A 195 39.77 28.45 -48.95
N GLU A 196 40.82 28.32 -49.69
CA GLU A 196 41.21 27.20 -50.61
C GLU A 196 41.66 25.92 -49.85
N TRP A 197 41.01 25.43 -48.76
CA TRP A 197 41.65 24.44 -47.90
C TRP A 197 40.88 23.15 -47.64
N VAL A 198 39.91 22.79 -48.51
CA VAL A 198 39.22 21.48 -48.38
C VAL A 198 39.05 20.84 -49.75
N PRO A 199 39.44 19.54 -49.95
CA PRO A 199 39.25 18.88 -51.24
C PRO A 199 37.77 18.69 -51.53
N LYS A 200 37.32 19.24 -52.64
CA LYS A 200 35.94 19.23 -53.14
C LYS A 200 35.30 17.83 -53.22
N ALA A 201 36.14 16.79 -53.32
CA ALA A 201 35.73 15.38 -53.37
C ALA A 201 35.18 14.86 -52.01
N GLU A 202 35.71 15.32 -50.88
CA GLU A 202 35.28 14.90 -49.54
C GLU A 202 33.98 15.58 -49.11
N PHE A 203 33.81 16.81 -49.52
CA PHE A 203 32.58 17.55 -49.30
C PHE A 203 31.40 16.97 -50.12
N ASN A 204 31.61 16.63 -51.40
CA ASN A 204 30.60 16.02 -52.25
C ASN A 204 30.15 14.66 -51.68
N LYS A 205 31.07 13.88 -51.09
CA LYS A 205 30.76 12.62 -50.49
C LYS A 205 29.89 12.77 -49.24
N LEU A 206 30.16 13.75 -48.37
CA LEU A 206 29.35 14.05 -47.21
C LEU A 206 27.93 14.54 -47.55
N ASN A 207 27.82 15.26 -48.65
CA ASN A 207 26.55 15.76 -49.17
C ASN A 207 25.73 14.64 -49.83
N GLU A 208 26.35 13.65 -50.49
CA GLU A 208 25.69 12.45 -50.97
C GLU A 208 25.20 11.53 -49.86
N GLU A 209 25.99 11.39 -48.81
CA GLU A 209 25.62 10.66 -47.60
C GLU A 209 24.42 11.31 -46.87
N TYR A 210 24.38 12.63 -46.81
CA TYR A 210 23.29 13.42 -46.27
C TYR A 210 21.97 13.27 -47.04
N THR A 211 22.01 13.46 -48.38
CA THR A 211 20.82 13.32 -49.24
C THR A 211 20.25 11.91 -49.26
N ALA A 212 21.09 10.91 -49.03
CA ALA A 212 20.65 9.54 -48.90
C ALA A 212 19.94 9.33 -47.55
N LEU A 213 20.40 9.98 -46.49
CA LEU A 213 19.80 9.95 -45.15
C LEU A 213 18.41 10.64 -45.11
N GLU A 214 18.30 11.78 -45.80
CA GLU A 214 17.07 12.55 -45.93
C GLU A 214 15.98 11.73 -46.64
N LYS A 215 16.34 11.07 -47.76
CA LYS A 215 15.44 10.19 -48.49
C LYS A 215 14.99 8.97 -47.65
N GLU A 216 15.87 8.47 -46.80
CA GLU A 216 15.55 7.35 -45.91
C GLU A 216 14.66 7.77 -44.75
N LEU A 217 14.76 9.02 -44.31
CA LEU A 217 13.83 9.60 -43.33
C LEU A 217 12.42 9.72 -43.92
N GLU A 218 12.29 10.23 -45.15
CA GLU A 218 11.01 10.32 -45.85
C GLU A 218 10.35 8.95 -46.05
N GLU A 219 11.11 7.92 -46.47
CA GLU A 219 10.58 6.57 -46.60
C GLU A 219 10.07 5.97 -45.31
N LYS A 220 10.55 6.46 -44.15
CA LYS A 220 10.12 6.00 -42.84
C LYS A 220 8.93 6.75 -42.30
N GLU A 221 8.84 8.03 -42.61
CA GLU A 221 7.65 8.82 -42.32
C GLU A 221 6.44 8.29 -43.10
N GLU A 222 6.63 7.90 -44.36
CA GLU A 222 5.58 7.25 -45.15
C GLU A 222 5.14 5.90 -44.58
N ARG A 223 6.07 5.08 -44.09
CA ARG A 223 5.74 3.84 -43.39
C ARG A 223 5.03 4.08 -42.06
N LEU A 224 5.43 5.12 -41.29
CA LEU A 224 4.73 5.56 -40.07
C LEU A 224 3.26 5.90 -40.38
N LYS A 225 3.03 6.61 -41.48
CA LYS A 225 1.69 6.97 -41.92
C LYS A 225 0.84 5.74 -42.28
N GLY A 226 1.45 4.76 -42.97
CA GLY A 226 0.80 3.48 -43.27
C GLY A 226 0.44 2.66 -42.03
N PHE A 227 1.29 2.65 -41.00
CA PHE A 227 0.98 2.00 -39.75
C PHE A 227 -0.09 2.74 -38.94
N ALA A 228 -0.14 4.07 -39.01
CA ALA A 228 -1.21 4.85 -38.39
C ALA A 228 -2.58 4.50 -39.03
N GLU A 229 -2.63 4.34 -40.34
CA GLU A 229 -3.84 3.92 -41.05
C GLU A 229 -4.27 2.47 -40.70
N GLU A 230 -3.30 1.57 -40.55
CA GLU A 230 -3.57 0.20 -40.08
C GLU A 230 -4.13 0.18 -38.67
N ILE A 231 -3.67 1.07 -37.79
CA ILE A 231 -4.22 1.27 -36.43
C ILE A 231 -5.67 1.72 -36.48
N VAL A 232 -5.98 2.70 -37.32
CA VAL A 232 -7.35 3.20 -37.48
C VAL A 232 -8.27 2.08 -38.00
N SER A 233 -7.81 1.26 -38.95
CA SER A 233 -8.57 0.13 -39.45
C SER A 233 -8.85 -0.95 -38.43
N LEU A 234 -7.86 -1.26 -37.59
CA LEU A 234 -7.99 -2.21 -36.48
C LEU A 234 -8.86 -1.66 -35.34
N ARG A 235 -8.85 -0.34 -35.12
CA ARG A 235 -9.78 0.34 -34.24
C ARG A 235 -11.23 0.14 -34.68
N LYS A 236 -11.46 0.31 -35.94
CA LYS A 236 -12.80 0.13 -36.54
C LYS A 236 -13.29 -1.32 -36.48
N GLN A 237 -12.40 -2.29 -36.68
CA GLN A 237 -12.71 -3.72 -36.51
C GLN A 237 -12.97 -4.11 -35.04
N ALA A 238 -12.30 -3.49 -34.08
CA ALA A 238 -12.55 -3.71 -32.66
C ALA A 238 -13.90 -3.11 -32.22
N GLN A 239 -14.32 -1.99 -32.80
CA GLN A 239 -15.64 -1.40 -32.55
C GLN A 239 -16.77 -2.24 -33.21
N GLU A 240 -16.53 -2.80 -34.36
CA GLU A 240 -17.50 -3.68 -35.06
C GLU A 240 -17.64 -5.04 -34.35
N GLY A 241 -16.61 -5.52 -33.65
CA GLY A 241 -16.62 -6.75 -32.84
C GLY A 241 -17.35 -6.60 -31.47
N SER A 242 -17.57 -5.39 -30.99
CA SER A 242 -18.27 -5.11 -29.73
C SER A 242 -19.79 -4.89 -29.89
N SER A 243 -20.36 -4.99 -31.09
CA SER A 243 -21.79 -4.85 -31.33
C SER A 243 -22.58 -6.14 -31.10
N LEU A 244 -22.50 -6.71 -29.90
CA LEU A 244 -23.46 -7.69 -29.38
C LEU A 244 -24.16 -7.08 -28.17
N GLY A 245 -25.12 -6.26 -28.48
CA GLY A 245 -26.42 -6.08 -27.85
C GLY A 245 -26.49 -5.78 -26.35
N VAL A 246 -26.22 -4.54 -25.93
CA VAL A 246 -26.99 -3.91 -24.83
C VAL A 246 -27.13 -2.42 -25.20
N PRO A 247 -28.32 -1.84 -25.27
CA PRO A 247 -28.48 -0.42 -25.53
C PRO A 247 -28.21 0.35 -24.26
N ILE A 248 -27.06 0.97 -24.16
CA ILE A 248 -26.79 2.00 -23.14
C ILE A 248 -27.41 3.29 -23.67
N LYS A 249 -28.47 3.75 -23.02
CA LYS A 249 -28.93 5.13 -23.14
C LYS A 249 -27.93 6.01 -22.40
N GLY A 250 -27.06 6.65 -23.15
CA GLY A 250 -26.23 7.76 -22.72
C GLY A 250 -26.30 8.80 -23.85
N GLU A 251 -26.54 10.03 -23.46
CA GLU A 251 -26.80 11.16 -24.33
C GLU A 251 -25.73 11.33 -25.41
N ASP A 252 -26.19 11.29 -26.67
CA ASP A 252 -25.43 11.66 -27.87
C ASP A 252 -24.98 13.13 -27.75
N LYS A 253 -23.70 13.34 -27.49
CA LYS A 253 -23.01 14.51 -28.00
C LYS A 253 -22.18 14.07 -29.19
N ASP A 254 -22.53 14.68 -30.30
CA ASP A 254 -22.06 14.49 -31.63
C ASP A 254 -20.52 14.36 -31.72
N GLU A 255 -20.01 13.13 -31.85
CA GLU A 255 -18.61 12.86 -32.22
C GLU A 255 -18.29 13.26 -33.67
N SER A 256 -19.24 13.79 -34.42
CA SER A 256 -19.05 14.26 -35.79
C SER A 256 -18.32 15.61 -35.88
N GLU A 257 -18.15 16.35 -34.76
CA GLU A 257 -17.38 17.60 -34.76
C GLU A 257 -15.87 17.38 -34.50
N LEU A 258 -15.47 16.28 -33.87
CA LEU A 258 -14.07 15.95 -33.61
C LEU A 258 -13.33 15.35 -34.83
N LEU A 259 -14.07 14.88 -35.83
CA LEU A 259 -13.50 14.35 -37.07
C LEU A 259 -13.40 15.39 -38.18
N LYS A 260 -13.83 16.62 -37.96
CA LYS A 260 -13.72 17.73 -38.94
C LYS A 260 -12.51 18.64 -38.74
N GLU A 261 -11.77 18.48 -37.64
CA GLU A 261 -10.53 19.26 -37.44
C GLU A 261 -9.26 18.53 -37.91
N GLU A 262 -9.34 17.26 -38.38
CA GLU A 262 -8.18 16.54 -38.93
C GLU A 262 -8.01 16.61 -40.48
N ASP A 263 -8.91 17.30 -41.19
CA ASP A 263 -8.87 17.38 -42.66
C ASP A 263 -8.31 18.71 -43.23
N GLU A 264 -7.76 19.59 -42.39
CA GLU A 264 -7.07 20.80 -42.88
C GLU A 264 -5.61 20.81 -42.40
N ILE A 265 -4.80 19.85 -42.91
CA ILE A 265 -3.36 20.02 -43.05
C ILE A 265 -3.08 20.12 -44.52
N GLU A 266 -3.18 21.33 -45.02
CA GLU A 266 -2.64 21.67 -46.36
C GLU A 266 -1.10 21.55 -46.35
N PRO A 267 -0.50 21.07 -47.45
CA PRO A 267 0.93 20.91 -47.56
C PRO A 267 1.60 22.28 -47.76
N ILE A 268 2.38 22.72 -46.79
CA ILE A 268 3.26 23.89 -46.96
C ILE A 268 4.44 23.48 -47.81
N VAL A 269 4.32 23.62 -49.14
CA VAL A 269 5.43 23.85 -50.05
C VAL A 269 4.96 24.84 -51.08
N ASP A 270 5.30 26.09 -50.92
CA ASP A 270 5.69 26.90 -52.06
C ASP A 270 6.75 27.93 -51.68
N LYS A 271 7.79 27.90 -52.50
CA LYS A 271 8.88 28.85 -52.53
C LYS A 271 8.39 30.13 -53.17
N GLU A 272 8.88 31.19 -52.65
CA GLU A 272 8.88 32.58 -53.13
C GLU A 272 8.03 33.51 -52.25
N ASP A 273 8.75 34.19 -51.37
CA ASP A 273 8.76 35.66 -51.27
C ASP A 273 9.42 36.13 -49.96
N LEU A 274 10.73 36.18 -50.04
CA LEU A 274 11.53 37.02 -49.14
C LEU A 274 11.63 38.39 -49.73
N LYS A 275 10.83 39.34 -49.22
CA LYS A 275 11.16 40.75 -49.24
C LYS A 275 10.59 41.48 -48.02
N GLU A 276 11.50 42.03 -47.28
CA GLU A 276 11.27 42.95 -46.16
C GLU A 276 10.31 44.10 -46.49
N PRO A 277 9.73 44.80 -45.49
CA PRO A 277 10.52 45.77 -44.75
C PRO A 277 10.26 45.86 -43.24
N VAL A 278 11.31 46.24 -42.58
CA VAL A 278 11.34 46.77 -41.19
C VAL A 278 10.42 47.96 -41.10
N GLU A 279 9.38 47.89 -40.26
CA GLU A 279 8.70 49.05 -39.74
C GLU A 279 8.62 48.98 -38.20
N GLN A 280 8.98 50.12 -37.63
CA GLN A 280 9.05 50.44 -36.22
C GLN A 280 7.74 50.13 -35.49
N ILE A 281 7.81 49.32 -34.47
CA ILE A 281 6.73 49.19 -33.49
C ILE A 281 7.02 50.14 -32.34
N ASN A 282 6.15 51.14 -32.22
CA ASN A 282 6.08 52.06 -31.10
C ASN A 282 5.84 51.34 -29.79
N GLU A 283 6.57 51.76 -28.80
CA GLU A 283 6.25 51.58 -27.39
C GLU A 283 4.89 52.16 -27.07
N GLU A 284 3.88 51.35 -26.87
CA GLU A 284 2.72 51.68 -25.98
C GLU A 284 1.91 50.42 -25.67
N ALA A 285 1.69 50.27 -24.34
CA ALA A 285 0.80 49.34 -23.67
C ALA A 285 1.38 47.97 -23.20
N LEU A 286 2.18 48.01 -22.15
CA LEU A 286 2.26 47.00 -21.13
C LEU A 286 1.01 47.09 -20.23
N PRO A 287 0.31 45.98 -19.90
CA PRO A 287 -0.75 46.03 -18.91
C PRO A 287 -0.19 46.35 -17.52
N ALA A 288 -0.92 47.19 -16.81
CA ALA A 288 -0.57 47.76 -15.51
C ALA A 288 -0.18 46.67 -14.49
N GLN A 289 0.89 46.92 -13.75
CA GLN A 289 1.25 46.21 -12.52
C GLN A 289 0.09 46.32 -11.49
N PRO A 290 -0.11 45.28 -10.66
CA PRO A 290 -1.04 45.39 -9.53
C PRO A 290 -0.60 46.57 -8.65
N LYS A 291 -1.57 47.31 -8.20
CA LYS A 291 -1.38 48.56 -7.44
C LYS A 291 -0.63 48.27 -6.14
N GLU A 292 0.30 49.13 -5.79
CA GLU A 292 1.07 49.14 -4.53
C GLU A 292 0.23 49.02 -3.25
N THR A 293 -1.07 49.18 -3.32
CA THR A 293 -2.00 49.04 -2.19
C THR A 293 -2.18 47.61 -1.68
N GLU A 294 -2.02 46.55 -2.50
CA GLU A 294 -2.12 45.16 -2.04
C GLU A 294 -0.85 44.68 -1.32
N VAL A 295 0.32 45.23 -1.70
CA VAL A 295 1.60 44.91 -1.04
C VAL A 295 1.73 45.66 0.31
N GLU A 296 1.08 46.82 0.46
CA GLU A 296 1.03 47.51 1.76
C GLU A 296 0.03 46.84 2.72
N GLU A 297 -1.08 46.31 2.24
CA GLU A 297 -2.02 45.55 3.09
C GLU A 297 -1.44 44.22 3.56
N GLU A 298 -0.66 43.50 2.73
CA GLU A 298 0.04 42.29 3.18
C GLU A 298 1.15 42.58 4.19
N LYS A 299 1.90 43.68 3.98
CA LYS A 299 2.92 44.11 4.94
C LYS A 299 2.33 44.64 6.24
N LEU A 300 1.20 45.34 6.20
CA LEU A 300 0.47 45.79 7.39
C LEU A 300 -0.10 44.60 8.16
N LYS A 301 -0.60 43.57 7.48
CA LYS A 301 -1.04 42.32 8.14
C LYS A 301 0.13 41.54 8.74
N GLU A 302 1.28 41.43 8.08
CA GLU A 302 2.49 40.84 8.65
C GLU A 302 3.08 41.67 9.81
N GLU A 303 2.96 42.98 9.81
CA GLU A 303 3.37 43.84 10.91
C GLU A 303 2.37 43.82 12.07
N GLU A 304 1.06 43.81 11.82
CA GLU A 304 0.02 43.57 12.84
C GLU A 304 0.12 42.16 13.46
N GLU A 305 0.40 41.11 12.69
CA GLU A 305 0.67 39.77 13.23
C GLU A 305 1.96 39.73 14.08
N LYS A 306 2.99 40.49 13.73
CA LYS A 306 4.19 40.60 14.55
C LYS A 306 3.99 41.48 15.81
N GLU A 307 3.14 42.49 15.75
CA GLU A 307 2.79 43.32 16.93
C GLU A 307 1.84 42.59 17.89
N VAL A 308 0.89 41.81 17.38
CA VAL A 308 -0.01 40.98 18.22
C VAL A 308 0.77 39.85 18.92
N VAL A 309 1.77 39.29 18.27
CA VAL A 309 2.67 38.29 18.89
C VAL A 309 3.58 38.92 19.98
N SER A 310 3.87 40.24 19.86
CA SER A 310 4.72 40.91 20.84
C SER A 310 3.98 41.42 22.08
N GLN A 311 2.65 41.49 22.09
CA GLN A 311 1.84 42.04 23.20
C GLN A 311 1.27 41.03 24.20
N SER A 312 1.44 39.68 23.97
CA SER A 312 0.89 38.68 24.86
C SER A 312 1.96 37.72 25.42
N ALA A 313 3.07 38.25 25.86
CA ALA A 313 4.16 37.47 26.42
C ALA A 313 4.19 37.56 27.94
N GLU A 314 3.97 36.43 28.62
CA GLU A 314 4.26 36.31 30.05
C GLU A 314 5.68 35.79 30.25
N VAL A 315 6.41 36.41 31.16
CA VAL A 315 7.75 35.94 31.56
C VAL A 315 7.57 35.11 32.81
N ASN A 316 7.94 33.83 32.74
CA ASN A 316 7.84 32.96 33.91
C ASN A 316 8.89 33.31 34.97
N ASP A 317 8.73 32.79 36.19
CA ASP A 317 9.64 32.98 37.36
C ASP A 317 11.13 32.71 37.07
N LYS A 318 11.45 32.04 35.95
CA LYS A 318 12.83 31.74 35.50
C LYS A 318 13.35 32.66 34.40
N GLY A 319 12.60 33.71 34.01
CA GLY A 319 13.02 34.70 33.00
C GLY A 319 13.04 34.17 31.57
N LYS A 320 12.40 33.06 31.27
CA LYS A 320 12.23 32.53 29.92
C LYS A 320 10.96 33.12 29.29
N PHE A 321 11.10 33.61 28.09
CA PHE A 321 10.00 34.07 27.24
C PHE A 321 9.29 32.84 26.69
N ILE A 322 7.99 32.68 26.97
CA ILE A 322 7.11 31.64 26.39
C ILE A 322 6.04 32.40 25.63
N PRO A 323 6.00 32.27 24.28
CA PRO A 323 4.92 32.88 23.49
C PRO A 323 3.59 32.15 23.82
N GLN A 324 2.50 32.90 23.82
CA GLN A 324 1.17 32.37 24.03
C GLN A 324 0.68 31.71 22.74
N PRO A 325 -0.05 30.56 22.83
CA PRO A 325 -0.60 29.92 21.65
C PRO A 325 -1.69 30.76 21.00
N LYS A 326 -1.73 30.77 19.68
CA LYS A 326 -2.73 31.52 18.88
C LYS A 326 -4.17 31.09 19.20
N TYR A 327 -4.37 29.83 19.58
CA TYR A 327 -5.67 29.24 19.94
C TYR A 327 -5.59 28.67 21.35
N SER A 328 -6.59 28.97 22.16
CA SER A 328 -6.69 28.42 23.52
C SER A 328 -7.06 26.92 23.49
N LEU A 329 -6.63 26.18 24.50
CA LEU A 329 -6.84 24.73 24.58
C LEU A 329 -8.32 24.32 24.65
N ASP A 330 -9.19 25.15 25.28
CA ASP A 330 -10.63 24.93 25.34
C ASP A 330 -11.28 24.94 23.92
N LYS A 331 -10.69 25.73 22.99
CA LYS A 331 -11.11 25.83 21.60
C LYS A 331 -10.37 24.87 20.64
N THR A 332 -9.63 23.92 21.17
CA THR A 332 -8.93 22.89 20.38
C THR A 332 -9.69 21.56 20.47
N ARG A 333 -9.78 20.85 19.35
CA ARG A 333 -10.34 19.50 19.25
C ARG A 333 -9.37 18.59 18.50
N ASN A 334 -8.99 17.46 19.06
CA ASN A 334 -8.15 16.45 18.44
C ASN A 334 -9.02 15.22 18.17
N ILE A 335 -9.46 15.07 16.94
CA ILE A 335 -10.44 14.06 16.59
C ILE A 335 -9.90 13.05 15.58
N GLY A 336 -10.35 11.80 15.68
CA GLY A 336 -10.14 10.77 14.68
C GLY A 336 -11.45 10.41 14.00
N ILE A 337 -11.37 10.12 12.71
CA ILE A 337 -12.50 9.58 11.97
C ILE A 337 -12.31 8.10 11.82
N MET A 338 -13.19 7.30 12.42
CA MET A 338 -13.11 5.85 12.47
C MET A 338 -14.36 5.20 11.86
N ALA A 339 -14.19 4.13 11.11
CA ALA A 339 -15.28 3.36 10.52
C ALA A 339 -14.77 2.06 9.88
N HIS A 340 -15.70 1.21 9.44
CA HIS A 340 -15.37 0.11 8.54
C HIS A 340 -14.98 0.58 7.12
N ILE A 341 -14.50 -0.36 6.30
CA ILE A 341 -14.21 -0.11 4.87
C ILE A 341 -15.49 0.33 4.19
N ASP A 342 -15.39 1.28 3.26
CA ASP A 342 -16.53 1.82 2.49
C ASP A 342 -17.63 2.55 3.28
N ALA A 343 -17.50 2.80 4.60
CA ALA A 343 -18.45 3.66 5.32
C ALA A 343 -18.44 5.11 4.84
N GLY A 344 -17.36 5.53 4.17
CA GLY A 344 -17.15 6.87 3.65
C GLY A 344 -16.33 7.78 4.59
N LYS A 345 -15.34 7.21 5.30
CA LYS A 345 -14.39 7.95 6.17
C LYS A 345 -13.72 9.09 5.43
N THR A 346 -12.88 8.75 4.43
CA THR A 346 -12.11 9.73 3.65
C THR A 346 -13.02 10.73 2.96
N THR A 347 -14.19 10.30 2.44
CA THR A 347 -15.18 11.21 1.87
C THR A 347 -15.67 12.20 2.93
N THR A 348 -15.96 11.75 4.17
CA THR A 348 -16.38 12.62 5.26
C THR A 348 -15.27 13.61 5.63
N THR A 349 -14.02 13.14 5.73
CA THR A 349 -12.84 13.97 5.99
C THR A 349 -12.64 15.02 4.90
N GLU A 350 -12.71 14.66 3.63
CA GLU A 350 -12.60 15.60 2.50
C GLU A 350 -13.68 16.69 2.54
N ARG A 351 -14.90 16.35 2.92
CA ARG A 351 -16.00 17.33 3.09
C ARG A 351 -15.75 18.26 4.28
N ILE A 352 -15.21 17.75 5.38
CA ILE A 352 -14.77 18.58 6.52
C ILE A 352 -13.73 19.58 6.03
N LEU A 353 -12.73 19.16 5.26
CA LEU A 353 -11.69 20.05 4.71
C LEU A 353 -12.27 21.09 3.75
N PHE A 354 -13.25 20.70 2.93
CA PHE A 354 -13.92 21.61 2.01
C PHE A 354 -14.72 22.69 2.73
N TYR A 355 -15.56 22.33 3.73
CA TYR A 355 -16.37 23.30 4.46
C TYR A 355 -15.55 24.20 5.38
N THR A 356 -14.40 23.74 5.86
CA THR A 356 -13.47 24.54 6.64
C THR A 356 -12.53 25.40 5.77
N GLY A 357 -12.68 25.40 4.44
CA GLY A 357 -11.93 26.22 3.50
C GLY A 357 -10.46 25.78 3.29
N LYS A 358 -10.05 24.61 3.80
CA LYS A 358 -8.69 24.07 3.59
C LYS A 358 -8.51 23.46 2.21
N SER A 359 -9.56 22.93 1.59
CA SER A 359 -9.56 22.47 0.20
C SER A 359 -10.51 23.34 -0.63
N HIS A 360 -10.04 23.81 -1.78
CA HIS A 360 -10.87 24.58 -2.73
C HIS A 360 -11.66 23.67 -3.68
N LYS A 361 -11.29 22.40 -3.79
CA LYS A 361 -11.97 21.38 -4.59
C LYS A 361 -12.41 20.23 -3.70
N ILE A 362 -13.56 19.67 -4.03
CA ILE A 362 -14.03 18.45 -3.42
C ILE A 362 -13.19 17.30 -3.99
N GLY A 363 -12.37 16.65 -3.16
CA GLY A 363 -11.61 15.46 -3.53
C GLY A 363 -12.56 14.24 -3.59
N GLU A 364 -12.66 13.59 -4.76
CA GLU A 364 -13.38 12.33 -4.89
C GLU A 364 -12.42 11.15 -4.74
N VAL A 365 -12.72 10.24 -3.80
CA VAL A 365 -11.87 9.08 -3.50
C VAL A 365 -11.76 8.14 -4.72
N HIS A 366 -12.88 7.95 -5.45
CA HIS A 366 -12.89 7.08 -6.63
C HIS A 366 -12.11 7.64 -7.83
N GLU A 367 -11.84 8.94 -7.84
CA GLU A 367 -11.03 9.58 -8.88
C GLU A 367 -9.55 9.72 -8.46
N GLY A 368 -9.18 9.24 -7.26
CA GLY A 368 -7.84 9.40 -6.72
C GLY A 368 -7.46 10.86 -6.43
N ALA A 369 -8.45 11.73 -6.28
CA ALA A 369 -8.28 13.18 -6.07
C ALA A 369 -8.37 13.59 -4.59
N ALA A 370 -8.52 12.64 -3.66
CA ALA A 370 -8.61 12.91 -2.23
C ALA A 370 -7.29 13.46 -1.69
N THR A 371 -7.36 14.52 -0.91
CA THR A 371 -6.20 15.21 -0.34
C THR A 371 -5.55 14.38 0.77
N MET A 372 -6.37 13.61 1.51
CA MET A 372 -5.92 12.80 2.63
C MET A 372 -5.24 11.50 2.18
N ASP A 373 -5.70 10.89 1.08
CA ASP A 373 -5.11 9.71 0.47
C ASP A 373 -3.97 10.14 -0.48
N TRP A 374 -2.83 10.49 0.10
CA TRP A 374 -1.70 11.06 -0.63
C TRP A 374 -0.75 10.02 -1.24
N MET A 375 -0.80 8.77 -0.77
CA MET A 375 -0.01 7.67 -1.32
C MET A 375 -0.64 7.17 -2.61
N LYS A 376 0.21 6.83 -3.59
CA LYS A 376 -0.25 6.29 -4.86
C LYS A 376 -1.05 4.99 -4.69
N GLN A 377 -0.63 4.14 -3.75
CA GLN A 377 -1.32 2.90 -3.39
C GLN A 377 -2.71 3.16 -2.80
N GLU A 378 -2.90 4.21 -2.01
CA GLU A 378 -4.19 4.65 -1.50
C GLU A 378 -5.12 5.10 -2.63
N GLN A 379 -4.58 5.92 -3.54
CA GLN A 379 -5.33 6.46 -4.70
C GLN A 379 -5.72 5.37 -5.70
N GLU A 380 -4.83 4.42 -5.98
CA GLU A 380 -5.08 3.31 -6.91
C GLU A 380 -6.10 2.31 -6.36
N ARG A 381 -6.07 2.06 -5.05
CA ARG A 381 -6.94 1.07 -4.38
C ARG A 381 -8.21 1.67 -3.80
N GLY A 382 -8.28 3.00 -3.67
CA GLY A 382 -9.41 3.72 -3.08
C GLY A 382 -9.61 3.43 -1.59
N ILE A 383 -8.54 3.08 -0.86
CA ILE A 383 -8.56 2.79 0.58
C ILE A 383 -7.46 3.57 1.28
N THR A 384 -7.77 4.12 2.46
CA THR A 384 -6.76 4.72 3.33
C THR A 384 -5.89 3.64 3.96
N ILE A 385 -4.58 3.74 3.79
CA ILE A 385 -3.56 2.80 4.29
C ILE A 385 -2.88 3.37 5.51
N THR A 386 -2.40 4.63 5.42
CA THR A 386 -1.71 5.32 6.51
C THR A 386 -2.58 6.43 7.08
N SER A 387 -2.55 6.60 8.40
CA SER A 387 -3.25 7.72 9.02
C SER A 387 -2.65 9.05 8.56
N ALA A 388 -3.49 9.98 8.11
CA ALA A 388 -3.11 11.33 7.72
C ALA A 388 -3.66 12.33 8.74
N ALA A 389 -2.81 13.28 9.15
CA ALA A 389 -3.19 14.33 10.08
C ALA A 389 -3.32 15.68 9.34
N THR A 390 -4.37 16.43 9.65
CA THR A 390 -4.58 17.76 9.12
C THR A 390 -5.21 18.67 10.17
N THR A 391 -4.96 19.98 10.04
CA THR A 391 -5.56 20.99 10.93
C THR A 391 -6.53 21.85 10.12
N CYS A 392 -7.72 22.02 10.62
CA CYS A 392 -8.74 22.91 10.04
C CYS A 392 -9.39 23.78 11.12
N PHE A 393 -10.21 24.75 10.69
CA PHE A 393 -10.83 25.74 11.59
C PHE A 393 -12.33 25.81 11.34
N TRP A 394 -13.11 25.80 12.43
CA TRP A 394 -14.57 25.92 12.36
C TRP A 394 -15.08 26.78 13.51
N LYS A 395 -15.77 27.89 13.22
CA LYS A 395 -16.36 28.78 14.22
C LYS A 395 -15.39 29.13 15.36
N ASP A 396 -14.21 29.64 15.05
CA ASP A 396 -13.13 29.97 16.00
C ASP A 396 -12.51 28.79 16.77
N TYR A 397 -12.86 27.56 16.44
CA TYR A 397 -12.24 26.36 16.97
C TYR A 397 -11.20 25.80 16.00
N ARG A 398 -10.08 25.35 16.56
CA ARG A 398 -9.07 24.60 15.85
C ARG A 398 -9.37 23.09 15.97
N ILE A 399 -9.50 22.42 14.85
CA ILE A 399 -9.80 21.00 14.81
C ILE A 399 -8.62 20.29 14.12
N ASN A 400 -7.92 19.44 14.86
CA ASN A 400 -6.94 18.52 14.31
C ASN A 400 -7.69 17.23 13.98
N VAL A 401 -7.71 16.87 12.70
CA VAL A 401 -8.41 15.67 12.21
C VAL A 401 -7.38 14.63 11.81
N ILE A 402 -7.53 13.41 12.31
CA ILE A 402 -6.75 12.24 11.90
C ILE A 402 -7.69 11.29 11.18
N ASP A 403 -7.46 11.09 9.88
CA ASP A 403 -8.14 10.04 9.10
C ASP A 403 -7.46 8.71 9.37
N THR A 404 -8.22 7.68 9.79
CA THR A 404 -7.69 6.37 10.15
C THR A 404 -8.04 5.34 9.08
N PRO A 405 -7.18 4.34 8.81
CA PRO A 405 -7.54 3.22 7.94
C PRO A 405 -8.76 2.46 8.44
N GLY A 406 -9.50 1.84 7.53
CA GLY A 406 -10.65 0.99 7.89
C GLY A 406 -10.37 -0.51 7.78
N HIS A 407 -9.22 -0.91 7.17
CA HIS A 407 -8.90 -2.30 6.92
C HIS A 407 -8.23 -2.97 8.13
N VAL A 408 -8.58 -4.23 8.39
CA VAL A 408 -8.03 -4.99 9.55
C VAL A 408 -6.52 -5.15 9.51
N ASP A 409 -5.91 -5.17 8.32
CA ASP A 409 -4.45 -5.28 8.16
C ASP A 409 -3.71 -4.04 8.66
N PHE A 410 -4.42 -2.92 8.85
CA PHE A 410 -3.88 -1.64 9.33
C PHE A 410 -4.41 -1.24 10.70
N THR A 411 -4.82 -2.21 11.52
CA THR A 411 -5.31 -1.96 12.89
C THR A 411 -4.29 -1.21 13.77
N VAL A 412 -3.01 -1.38 13.48
CA VAL A 412 -1.91 -0.64 14.15
C VAL A 412 -2.02 0.86 13.96
N GLU A 413 -2.35 1.30 12.73
CA GLU A 413 -2.58 2.71 12.43
C GLU A 413 -3.76 3.27 13.22
N VAL A 414 -4.81 2.46 13.39
CA VAL A 414 -5.97 2.82 14.20
C VAL A 414 -5.60 2.90 15.67
N GLU A 415 -4.90 1.90 16.22
CA GLU A 415 -4.50 1.87 17.62
C GLU A 415 -3.60 3.04 18.00
N ARG A 416 -2.56 3.32 17.17
CA ARG A 416 -1.68 4.45 17.45
C ARG A 416 -2.36 5.80 17.34
N SER A 417 -3.37 5.92 16.46
CA SER A 417 -4.18 7.13 16.35
C SER A 417 -5.10 7.29 17.55
N LEU A 418 -5.84 6.25 17.94
CA LEU A 418 -6.76 6.30 19.08
C LEU A 418 -6.07 6.66 20.40
N ARG A 419 -4.79 6.26 20.59
CA ARG A 419 -4.01 6.55 21.81
C ARG A 419 -3.78 8.05 22.03
N ILE A 420 -3.78 8.83 20.98
CA ILE A 420 -3.45 10.26 21.02
C ILE A 420 -4.64 11.18 20.79
N LEU A 421 -5.81 10.63 20.49
CA LEU A 421 -7.02 11.39 20.22
C LEU A 421 -7.76 11.73 21.52
N ASP A 422 -8.37 12.92 21.50
CA ASP A 422 -9.22 13.38 22.60
C ASP A 422 -10.67 12.95 22.37
N GLY A 423 -11.10 12.80 21.10
CA GLY A 423 -12.43 12.32 20.72
C GLY A 423 -12.45 11.65 19.36
N ALA A 424 -13.54 11.00 19.01
CA ALA A 424 -13.68 10.32 17.73
C ALA A 424 -15.04 10.54 17.08
N VAL A 425 -15.07 10.50 15.75
CA VAL A 425 -16.27 10.42 14.92
C VAL A 425 -16.38 9.01 14.37
N ALA A 426 -17.37 8.25 14.84
CA ALA A 426 -17.65 6.91 14.35
C ALA A 426 -18.64 7.00 13.18
N VAL A 427 -18.17 6.70 11.95
CA VAL A 427 -18.99 6.76 10.74
C VAL A 427 -19.56 5.37 10.46
N PHE A 428 -20.88 5.29 10.34
CA PHE A 428 -21.62 4.08 10.02
C PHE A 428 -22.26 4.20 8.62
N CYS A 429 -22.39 3.07 7.93
CA CYS A 429 -23.12 3.03 6.67
C CYS A 429 -24.62 2.83 6.96
N ALA A 430 -25.49 3.70 6.44
CA ALA A 430 -26.94 3.59 6.63
C ALA A 430 -27.55 2.31 6.04
N VAL A 431 -26.89 1.70 5.06
CA VAL A 431 -27.33 0.46 4.40
C VAL A 431 -26.72 -0.78 5.03
N GLY A 432 -25.39 -0.75 5.34
CA GLY A 432 -24.67 -1.89 5.92
C GLY A 432 -24.84 -2.02 7.43
N GLY A 433 -25.25 -0.94 8.11
CA GLY A 433 -25.41 -0.95 9.57
C GLY A 433 -24.09 -1.08 10.33
N VAL A 434 -24.13 -1.89 11.38
CA VAL A 434 -22.95 -2.25 12.18
C VAL A 434 -22.29 -3.48 11.56
N GLU A 435 -21.07 -3.32 11.03
CA GLU A 435 -20.27 -4.39 10.45
C GLU A 435 -19.19 -4.89 11.42
N PRO A 436 -18.61 -6.10 11.25
CA PRO A 436 -17.59 -6.64 12.16
C PRO A 436 -16.38 -5.74 12.36
N GLN A 437 -16.00 -4.99 11.33
CA GLN A 437 -14.92 -4.00 11.43
C GLN A 437 -15.32 -2.79 12.29
N SER A 438 -16.62 -2.41 12.27
CA SER A 438 -17.16 -1.39 13.17
C SER A 438 -17.05 -1.83 14.64
N GLU A 439 -17.35 -3.11 14.92
CA GLU A 439 -17.19 -3.71 16.27
C GLU A 439 -15.71 -3.60 16.73
N THR A 440 -14.76 -4.00 15.85
CA THR A 440 -13.32 -3.98 16.19
C THR A 440 -12.86 -2.57 16.56
N VAL A 441 -13.14 -1.58 15.71
CA VAL A 441 -12.72 -0.19 15.94
C VAL A 441 -13.44 0.43 17.15
N TRP A 442 -14.70 0.07 17.37
CA TRP A 442 -15.48 0.49 18.54
C TRP A 442 -14.87 -0.05 19.83
N HIS A 443 -14.50 -1.34 19.88
CA HIS A 443 -13.84 -1.92 21.06
C HIS A 443 -12.46 -1.32 21.31
N GLN A 444 -11.68 -1.03 20.24
CA GLN A 444 -10.41 -0.32 20.38
C GLN A 444 -10.60 1.08 20.95
N SER A 445 -11.60 1.84 20.49
CA SER A 445 -11.92 3.15 21.06
C SER A 445 -12.36 3.09 22.52
N ASN A 446 -13.07 2.02 22.94
CA ASN A 446 -13.43 1.78 24.33
C ASN A 446 -12.21 1.41 25.21
N LYS A 447 -11.27 0.61 24.66
CA LYS A 447 -10.00 0.27 25.34
C LYS A 447 -9.22 1.52 25.76
N TYR A 448 -9.20 2.54 24.90
CA TYR A 448 -8.52 3.82 25.14
C TYR A 448 -9.45 4.87 25.78
N ASN A 449 -10.67 4.49 26.14
CA ASN A 449 -11.67 5.37 26.74
C ASN A 449 -11.93 6.67 25.96
N VAL A 450 -11.88 6.62 24.61
CA VAL A 450 -12.06 7.77 23.72
C VAL A 450 -13.55 8.10 23.60
N PRO A 451 -14.00 9.32 24.01
CA PRO A 451 -15.34 9.80 23.77
C PRO A 451 -15.66 9.90 22.28
N LYS A 452 -16.90 9.57 21.90
CA LYS A 452 -17.26 9.49 20.50
C LYS A 452 -18.63 10.04 20.16
N ILE A 453 -18.78 10.52 18.94
CA ILE A 453 -20.05 10.82 18.29
C ILE A 453 -20.25 9.88 17.10
N GLY A 454 -21.47 9.50 16.81
CA GLY A 454 -21.82 8.66 15.68
C GLY A 454 -22.34 9.50 14.50
N PHE A 455 -21.96 9.14 13.29
CA PHE A 455 -22.44 9.75 12.05
C PHE A 455 -22.92 8.65 11.10
N VAL A 456 -24.23 8.58 10.86
CA VAL A 456 -24.85 7.64 9.93
C VAL A 456 -24.79 8.22 8.53
N ASN A 457 -23.84 7.76 7.76
CA ASN A 457 -23.51 8.23 6.41
C ASN A 457 -24.25 7.43 5.33
N LYS A 458 -24.26 7.94 4.10
CA LYS A 458 -24.90 7.34 2.91
C LYS A 458 -26.43 7.24 3.02
N MET A 459 -27.05 8.20 3.66
CA MET A 459 -28.51 8.30 3.75
C MET A 459 -29.20 8.52 2.39
N ASP A 460 -28.43 8.84 1.34
CA ASP A 460 -28.85 9.00 -0.06
C ASP A 460 -29.01 7.67 -0.81
N ARG A 461 -28.64 6.54 -0.23
CA ARG A 461 -28.71 5.24 -0.89
C ARG A 461 -30.04 4.54 -0.65
N VAL A 462 -30.50 3.82 -1.66
CA VAL A 462 -31.68 2.96 -1.56
C VAL A 462 -31.49 1.93 -0.45
N GLY A 463 -32.46 1.80 0.45
CA GLY A 463 -32.39 0.90 1.60
C GLY A 463 -31.62 1.46 2.80
N ALA A 464 -31.33 2.77 2.83
CA ALA A 464 -30.72 3.43 3.99
C ALA A 464 -31.69 3.46 5.18
N ASP A 465 -31.28 2.93 6.33
CA ASP A 465 -32.09 2.90 7.54
C ASP A 465 -31.30 3.41 8.77
N PHE A 466 -31.58 4.65 9.18
CA PHE A 466 -31.01 5.26 10.36
C PHE A 466 -31.37 4.53 11.66
N TYR A 467 -32.60 4.03 11.73
CA TYR A 467 -33.13 3.41 12.95
C TYR A 467 -32.58 1.99 13.16
N ALA A 468 -32.31 1.27 12.08
CA ALA A 468 -31.59 -0.01 12.12
C ALA A 468 -30.16 0.17 12.66
N VAL A 469 -29.46 1.23 12.21
CA VAL A 469 -28.10 1.55 12.72
C VAL A 469 -28.16 1.92 14.21
N LEU A 470 -29.12 2.74 14.63
CA LEU A 470 -29.31 3.12 16.03
C LEU A 470 -29.47 1.87 16.92
N LYS A 471 -30.32 0.94 16.48
CA LYS A 471 -30.56 -0.33 17.18
C LYS A 471 -29.31 -1.22 17.18
N GLY A 472 -28.59 -1.32 16.07
CA GLY A 472 -27.34 -2.07 15.99
C GLY A 472 -26.25 -1.55 16.94
N ILE A 473 -26.13 -0.22 17.11
CA ILE A 473 -25.20 0.37 18.07
C ILE A 473 -25.56 -0.06 19.51
N GLU A 474 -26.85 -0.17 19.84
CA GLU A 474 -27.31 -0.58 21.16
C GLU A 474 -27.12 -2.09 21.38
N GLU A 475 -27.57 -2.93 20.44
CA GLU A 475 -27.61 -4.40 20.59
C GLU A 475 -26.23 -5.05 20.33
N ASP A 476 -25.52 -4.66 19.28
CA ASP A 476 -24.28 -5.31 18.83
C ASP A 476 -23.04 -4.69 19.50
N LEU A 477 -22.99 -3.35 19.59
CA LEU A 477 -21.83 -2.65 20.17
C LEU A 477 -21.95 -2.41 21.68
N GLY A 478 -23.15 -2.64 22.27
CA GLY A 478 -23.42 -2.32 23.67
C GLY A 478 -23.27 -0.81 23.96
N GLY A 479 -23.41 0.03 22.94
CA GLY A 479 -23.36 1.47 23.05
C GLY A 479 -24.68 2.04 23.59
N ASN A 480 -24.67 3.32 23.99
CA ASN A 480 -25.88 4.05 24.35
C ASN A 480 -26.08 5.22 23.35
N PRO A 481 -26.65 4.97 22.15
CA PRO A 481 -26.84 6.00 21.16
C PRO A 481 -27.90 7.02 21.60
N LEU A 482 -27.60 8.29 21.38
CA LEU A 482 -28.47 9.41 21.65
C LEU A 482 -28.74 10.15 20.33
N PRO A 483 -29.85 9.91 19.64
CA PRO A 483 -30.15 10.66 18.41
C PRO A 483 -30.39 12.13 18.75
N ILE A 484 -29.57 13.01 18.14
CA ILE A 484 -29.74 14.47 18.21
C ILE A 484 -30.34 15.02 16.92
N GLU A 485 -30.36 14.20 15.89
CA GLU A 485 -30.99 14.46 14.59
C GLU A 485 -31.72 13.20 14.11
N ILE A 486 -32.74 13.39 13.30
CA ILE A 486 -33.38 12.31 12.54
C ILE A 486 -33.41 12.68 11.04
N PRO A 487 -33.34 11.70 10.13
CA PRO A 487 -33.32 11.98 8.69
C PRO A 487 -34.66 12.48 8.19
N LEU A 488 -34.60 13.49 7.29
CA LEU A 488 -35.76 14.00 6.56
C LEU A 488 -35.70 13.50 5.12
N LEU A 489 -36.67 12.64 4.75
CA LEU A 489 -36.78 12.06 3.43
C LEU A 489 -37.97 12.70 2.68
N LYS A 490 -37.83 12.83 1.36
CA LYS A 490 -38.93 13.17 0.45
C LYS A 490 -39.32 11.93 -0.32
N GLY A 491 -40.48 11.32 0.05
CA GLY A 491 -40.84 9.99 -0.42
C GLY A 491 -40.14 8.88 0.40
N GLU A 492 -39.84 7.75 -0.23
CA GLU A 492 -39.25 6.58 0.46
C GLU A 492 -37.72 6.65 0.56
N ASP A 493 -37.02 7.25 -0.43
CA ASP A 493 -35.55 7.11 -0.54
C ASP A 493 -34.81 8.44 -0.77
N ASP A 494 -35.50 9.58 -0.99
CA ASP A 494 -34.82 10.84 -1.31
C ASP A 494 -34.47 11.63 -0.04
N PHE A 495 -33.21 11.57 0.37
CA PHE A 495 -32.69 12.28 1.53
C PHE A 495 -32.50 13.78 1.24
N VAL A 496 -33.39 14.62 1.79
CA VAL A 496 -33.38 16.06 1.57
C VAL A 496 -32.70 16.86 2.70
N GLY A 497 -32.65 16.31 3.91
CA GLY A 497 -32.11 17.04 5.05
C GLY A 497 -32.22 16.30 6.37
N VAL A 498 -32.13 17.03 7.46
CA VAL A 498 -32.20 16.50 8.82
C VAL A 498 -33.18 17.33 9.66
N VAL A 499 -33.81 16.68 10.62
CA VAL A 499 -34.57 17.33 11.67
C VAL A 499 -33.74 17.37 12.93
N ASP A 500 -33.40 18.57 13.39
CA ASP A 500 -32.69 18.82 14.64
C ASP A 500 -33.64 18.69 15.82
N LEU A 501 -33.34 17.79 16.73
CA LEU A 501 -34.15 17.51 17.90
C LEU A 501 -33.92 18.49 19.07
N LEU A 502 -32.80 19.20 19.09
CA LEU A 502 -32.53 20.23 20.08
C LEU A 502 -33.32 21.52 19.79
N GLU A 503 -33.32 21.96 18.54
CA GLU A 503 -33.95 23.19 18.09
C GLU A 503 -35.39 22.96 17.62
N MET A 504 -35.77 21.72 17.34
CA MET A 504 -37.06 21.33 16.73
C MET A 504 -37.31 22.06 15.41
N LYS A 505 -36.32 22.04 14.54
CA LYS A 505 -36.33 22.64 13.21
C LYS A 505 -35.85 21.62 12.16
N ALA A 506 -36.35 21.80 10.92
CA ALA A 506 -35.92 21.06 9.76
C ALA A 506 -34.83 21.84 8.99
N TYR A 507 -33.70 21.18 8.71
CA TYR A 507 -32.61 21.71 7.90
C TYR A 507 -32.64 21.03 6.53
N ILE A 508 -32.98 21.78 5.50
CA ILE A 508 -33.13 21.31 4.11
C ILE A 508 -31.98 21.84 3.29
N TYR A 509 -31.17 20.96 2.74
CA TYR A 509 -29.94 21.28 1.98
C TYR A 509 -30.25 21.49 0.50
N GLU A 510 -29.62 22.52 -0.12
CA GLU A 510 -29.77 22.82 -1.55
C GLU A 510 -28.64 22.16 -2.35
N ASP A 511 -29.01 21.34 -3.34
CA ASP A 511 -28.05 20.60 -4.15
C ASP A 511 -27.19 21.53 -5.04
N GLU A 512 -27.76 22.64 -5.52
CA GLU A 512 -27.07 23.64 -6.37
C GLU A 512 -25.90 24.33 -5.66
N SER A 513 -25.96 24.48 -4.35
CA SER A 513 -24.91 25.11 -3.53
C SER A 513 -23.81 24.15 -3.09
N LEU A 514 -23.79 22.89 -3.56
CA LEU A 514 -22.96 21.81 -3.02
C LEU A 514 -23.13 21.66 -1.51
N GLY A 515 -24.35 21.85 -1.00
CA GLY A 515 -24.71 21.74 0.40
C GLY A 515 -24.17 22.86 1.30
N LYS A 516 -23.59 23.94 0.75
CA LYS A 516 -23.14 25.11 1.54
C LYS A 516 -24.31 25.89 2.12
N GLU A 517 -25.38 26.02 1.36
CA GLU A 517 -26.60 26.72 1.74
C GLU A 517 -27.67 25.71 2.14
N TYR A 518 -28.36 26.02 3.22
CA TYR A 518 -29.49 25.24 3.72
C TYR A 518 -30.57 26.16 4.22
N ARG A 519 -31.82 25.72 4.13
CA ARG A 519 -32.99 26.45 4.65
C ARG A 519 -33.42 25.84 5.97
N ILE A 520 -33.73 26.71 6.93
CA ILE A 520 -34.27 26.30 8.22
C ILE A 520 -35.77 26.51 8.13
N GLU A 521 -36.52 25.42 8.24
CA GLU A 521 -38.00 25.43 8.16
C GLU A 521 -38.61 24.78 9.38
N ASP A 522 -39.92 24.92 9.53
CA ASP A 522 -40.65 24.17 10.56
C ASP A 522 -40.75 22.70 10.15
N ILE A 523 -40.76 21.81 11.15
CA ILE A 523 -40.84 20.37 10.91
C ILE A 523 -42.13 20.02 10.15
N PRO A 524 -42.04 19.29 9.01
CA PRO A 524 -43.23 18.80 8.30
C PRO A 524 -44.14 18.01 9.23
N GLN A 525 -45.47 18.14 9.04
CA GLN A 525 -46.44 17.52 9.93
C GLN A 525 -46.29 16.01 10.07
N ASP A 526 -45.90 15.35 8.97
CA ASP A 526 -45.72 13.90 8.94
C ASP A 526 -44.52 13.43 9.81
N TYR A 527 -43.57 14.33 10.09
CA TYR A 527 -42.39 14.05 10.93
C TYR A 527 -42.53 14.54 12.36
N LEU A 528 -43.54 15.36 12.66
CA LEU A 528 -43.64 16.06 13.94
C LEU A 528 -43.87 15.09 15.13
N GLU A 529 -44.68 14.04 14.96
CA GLU A 529 -44.89 13.03 15.99
C GLU A 529 -43.58 12.27 16.29
N LYS A 530 -42.91 11.83 15.25
CA LYS A 530 -41.64 11.10 15.36
C LYS A 530 -40.55 11.97 15.94
N ALA A 531 -40.44 13.23 15.55
CA ALA A 531 -39.50 14.18 16.14
C ALA A 531 -39.74 14.37 17.64
N ARG A 532 -41.03 14.48 18.08
CA ARG A 532 -41.36 14.59 19.51
C ARG A 532 -41.01 13.32 20.29
N GLU A 533 -41.27 12.15 19.73
CA GLU A 533 -40.89 10.86 20.33
C GLU A 533 -39.38 10.80 20.61
N TYR A 534 -38.57 11.03 19.58
CA TYR A 534 -37.11 10.97 19.72
C TYR A 534 -36.54 12.13 20.56
N ARG A 535 -37.17 13.30 20.54
CA ARG A 535 -36.83 14.39 21.42
C ARG A 535 -37.05 14.01 22.89
N ASN A 536 -38.19 13.39 23.24
CA ASN A 536 -38.43 12.92 24.60
C ASN A 536 -37.36 11.94 25.08
N ILE A 537 -36.98 10.96 24.22
CA ILE A 537 -35.89 10.03 24.49
C ILE A 537 -34.57 10.78 24.72
N MET A 538 -34.28 11.78 23.88
CA MET A 538 -33.09 12.59 23.99
C MET A 538 -33.05 13.37 25.32
N VAL A 539 -34.14 14.05 25.68
CA VAL A 539 -34.26 14.85 26.91
C VAL A 539 -34.12 13.95 28.13
N GLU A 540 -34.82 12.81 28.18
CA GLU A 540 -34.74 11.85 29.27
C GLU A 540 -33.30 11.33 29.46
N LYS A 541 -32.65 10.89 28.40
CA LYS A 541 -31.26 10.43 28.46
C LYS A 541 -30.29 11.55 28.83
N ALA A 542 -30.47 12.77 28.31
CA ALA A 542 -29.58 13.91 28.57
C ALA A 542 -29.67 14.40 30.02
N THR A 543 -30.89 14.53 30.59
CA THR A 543 -31.09 14.99 31.94
C THR A 543 -30.51 14.05 33.01
N ALA A 544 -30.30 12.76 32.67
CA ALA A 544 -29.68 11.79 33.60
C ALA A 544 -28.21 12.15 33.96
N PHE A 545 -27.57 13.05 33.23
CA PHE A 545 -26.18 13.48 33.47
C PHE A 545 -26.05 14.78 34.27
N ASP A 546 -27.16 15.38 34.65
CA ASP A 546 -27.19 16.59 35.49
C ASP A 546 -28.36 16.56 36.44
N GLU A 547 -28.06 16.41 37.73
CA GLU A 547 -29.09 16.26 38.79
C GLU A 547 -30.04 17.48 38.88
N GLY A 548 -29.52 18.69 38.56
CA GLY A 548 -30.29 19.93 38.54
C GLY A 548 -31.31 19.97 37.40
N LEU A 549 -30.87 19.54 36.21
CA LEU A 549 -31.75 19.41 35.05
C LEU A 549 -32.77 18.30 35.20
N MET A 550 -32.37 17.15 35.78
CA MET A 550 -33.29 16.05 36.05
C MET A 550 -34.40 16.44 37.00
N LYS A 551 -34.09 17.18 38.08
CA LYS A 551 -35.07 17.67 39.01
C LYS A 551 -36.07 18.64 38.36
N ARG A 552 -35.59 19.62 37.58
CA ARG A 552 -36.46 20.56 36.84
C ARG A 552 -37.31 19.84 35.81
N TYR A 553 -36.76 18.87 35.09
CA TYR A 553 -37.51 18.06 34.13
C TYR A 553 -38.69 17.31 34.79
N LEU A 554 -38.47 16.73 35.97
CA LEU A 554 -39.49 16.00 36.71
C LEU A 554 -40.54 16.92 37.34
N GLU A 555 -40.17 18.14 37.79
CA GLU A 555 -41.10 19.08 38.44
C GLU A 555 -41.87 19.96 37.43
N GLU A 556 -41.22 20.42 36.36
CA GLU A 556 -41.76 21.44 35.46
C GLU A 556 -41.95 20.97 33.99
N GLY A 557 -41.41 19.77 33.69
CA GLY A 557 -41.46 19.21 32.34
C GLY A 557 -40.42 19.74 31.39
N GLU A 558 -40.45 19.28 30.14
CA GLU A 558 -39.49 19.60 29.08
C GLU A 558 -39.40 21.11 28.78
N SER A 559 -40.50 21.86 28.86
CA SER A 559 -40.54 23.28 28.53
C SER A 559 -39.71 24.19 29.47
N ALA A 560 -39.23 23.65 30.59
CA ALA A 560 -38.37 24.35 31.55
C ALA A 560 -36.88 24.25 31.18
N LEU A 561 -36.51 23.46 30.18
CA LEU A 561 -35.13 23.20 29.78
C LEU A 561 -34.78 23.97 28.51
N SER A 562 -33.68 24.69 28.54
CA SER A 562 -33.15 25.37 27.35
C SER A 562 -32.32 24.41 26.49
N ALA A 563 -32.19 24.69 25.17
CA ALA A 563 -31.33 23.92 24.25
C ALA A 563 -29.87 23.95 24.67
N GLU A 564 -29.41 25.06 25.26
CA GLU A 564 -28.02 25.20 25.76
C GLU A 564 -27.75 24.30 26.96
N GLU A 565 -28.66 24.22 27.90
CA GLU A 565 -28.58 23.33 29.08
C GLU A 565 -28.57 21.87 28.67
N LEU A 566 -29.46 21.47 27.75
CA LEU A 566 -29.48 20.12 27.18
C LEU A 566 -28.16 19.79 26.45
N SER A 567 -27.65 20.71 25.63
CA SER A 567 -26.38 20.57 24.94
C SER A 567 -25.23 20.37 25.93
N SER A 568 -25.19 21.14 27.03
CA SER A 568 -24.19 20.98 28.09
C SER A 568 -24.27 19.62 28.78
N ALA A 569 -25.49 19.13 29.04
CA ALA A 569 -25.71 17.82 29.65
C ALA A 569 -25.26 16.67 28.70
N ILE A 570 -25.60 16.78 27.40
CA ILE A 570 -25.14 15.82 26.37
C ILE A 570 -23.61 15.80 26.32
N ARG A 571 -22.93 16.98 26.34
CA ARG A 571 -21.48 17.06 26.39
C ARG A 571 -20.90 16.33 27.60
N LYS A 572 -21.45 16.56 28.81
CA LYS A 572 -21.00 15.86 30.03
C LYS A 572 -21.14 14.34 29.88
N GLY A 573 -22.26 13.86 29.35
CA GLY A 573 -22.50 12.45 29.09
C GLY A 573 -21.56 11.84 28.06
N THR A 574 -21.24 12.61 26.99
CA THR A 574 -20.32 12.21 25.94
C THR A 574 -18.87 12.12 26.44
N ILE A 575 -18.38 13.13 27.14
CA ILE A 575 -17.02 13.15 27.74
C ILE A 575 -16.85 12.00 28.75
N ALA A 576 -17.92 11.69 29.52
CA ALA A 576 -17.92 10.54 30.42
C ALA A 576 -18.04 9.17 29.70
N ASN A 577 -18.10 9.16 28.38
CA ASN A 577 -18.27 7.98 27.51
C ASN A 577 -19.52 7.13 27.87
N LYS A 578 -20.58 7.80 28.35
CA LYS A 578 -21.86 7.15 28.76
C LYS A 578 -22.94 7.23 27.70
N VAL A 579 -22.88 8.20 26.80
CA VAL A 579 -23.77 8.34 25.65
C VAL A 579 -22.95 8.65 24.40
N VAL A 580 -23.53 8.30 23.27
CA VAL A 580 -22.96 8.58 21.93
C VAL A 580 -23.98 9.40 21.16
N PRO A 581 -23.81 10.72 21.04
CA PRO A 581 -24.65 11.55 20.16
C PRO A 581 -24.62 11.00 18.73
N LEU A 582 -25.81 10.81 18.14
CA LEU A 582 -25.95 10.22 16.80
C LEU A 582 -26.54 11.25 15.84
N LEU A 583 -25.83 11.47 14.75
CA LEU A 583 -26.19 12.34 13.64
C LEU A 583 -26.39 11.50 12.35
N CYS A 584 -26.97 12.12 11.32
CA CYS A 584 -27.13 11.48 10.02
C CYS A 584 -26.84 12.43 8.86
N GLY A 585 -26.44 11.84 7.71
CA GLY A 585 -26.14 12.63 6.54
C GLY A 585 -25.72 11.82 5.33
N SER A 586 -25.32 12.53 4.28
CA SER A 586 -24.67 11.97 3.11
C SER A 586 -23.43 12.79 2.75
N ALA A 587 -22.26 12.25 3.04
CA ALA A 587 -21.01 12.90 2.68
C ALA A 587 -20.87 13.04 1.15
N PHE A 588 -21.33 12.06 0.37
CA PHE A 588 -21.33 12.12 -1.09
C PHE A 588 -22.22 13.24 -1.64
N LYS A 589 -23.41 13.42 -1.08
CA LYS A 589 -24.36 14.48 -1.46
C LYS A 589 -24.12 15.80 -0.72
N ASN A 590 -23.08 15.89 0.10
CA ASN A 590 -22.74 17.09 0.86
C ASN A 590 -23.80 17.55 1.87
N LYS A 591 -24.61 16.65 2.43
CA LYS A 591 -25.73 16.94 3.34
C LYS A 591 -25.41 16.46 4.76
N GLY A 592 -25.61 17.28 5.79
CA GLY A 592 -25.45 16.95 7.21
C GLY A 592 -24.05 17.23 7.81
N LEU A 593 -23.05 17.62 7.02
CA LEU A 593 -21.65 17.75 7.48
C LEU A 593 -21.41 18.99 8.35
N GLN A 594 -22.10 20.10 8.10
CA GLN A 594 -22.00 21.30 8.95
C GLN A 594 -22.52 21.02 10.36
N LYS A 595 -23.64 20.26 10.47
CA LYS A 595 -24.15 19.82 11.76
C LYS A 595 -23.20 18.86 12.46
N LEU A 596 -22.53 17.99 11.71
CA LEU A 596 -21.46 17.14 12.24
C LEU A 596 -20.31 17.99 12.83
N LEU A 597 -19.84 19.03 12.12
CA LEU A 597 -18.81 19.95 12.61
C LEU A 597 -19.27 20.73 13.85
N ASP A 598 -20.53 21.15 13.89
CA ASP A 598 -21.12 21.79 15.07
C ASP A 598 -21.15 20.83 16.26
N ALA A 599 -21.52 19.56 16.05
CA ALA A 599 -21.53 18.53 17.08
C ALA A 599 -20.12 18.18 17.60
N VAL A 600 -19.10 18.15 16.72
CA VAL A 600 -17.69 17.99 17.10
C VAL A 600 -17.27 19.09 18.07
N VAL A 601 -17.58 20.34 17.76
CA VAL A 601 -17.25 21.47 18.62
C VAL A 601 -18.04 21.43 19.94
N ALA A 602 -19.35 21.12 19.87
CA ALA A 602 -20.23 21.14 21.02
C ALA A 602 -20.01 19.98 22.00
N TYR A 603 -19.82 18.75 21.51
CA TYR A 603 -19.90 17.56 22.34
C TYR A 603 -18.57 16.86 22.59
N LEU A 604 -17.59 16.92 21.66
CA LEU A 604 -16.29 16.29 21.88
C LEU A 604 -15.40 17.08 22.82
N PRO A 605 -14.53 16.42 23.62
CA PRO A 605 -13.68 17.08 24.59
C PRO A 605 -12.60 17.94 23.94
N SER A 606 -12.17 18.94 24.69
CA SER A 606 -10.90 19.65 24.49
C SER A 606 -9.77 18.94 25.25
N PRO A 607 -8.49 19.26 25.00
CA PRO A 607 -7.39 18.72 25.78
C PRO A 607 -7.49 19.01 27.30
N LEU A 608 -8.24 20.06 27.71
CA LEU A 608 -8.49 20.39 29.12
C LEU A 608 -9.54 19.52 29.79
N ASP A 609 -10.45 18.92 29.02
CA ASP A 609 -11.49 18.04 29.53
C ASP A 609 -10.99 16.61 29.83
N ILE A 610 -9.78 16.27 29.34
CA ILE A 610 -9.17 14.96 29.50
C ILE A 610 -8.35 14.93 30.79
N PRO A 611 -8.35 13.81 31.55
CA PRO A 611 -7.50 13.66 32.72
C PRO A 611 -6.02 13.91 32.39
N ALA A 612 -5.27 14.45 33.37
CA ALA A 612 -3.82 14.58 33.25
C ALA A 612 -3.19 13.24 32.90
N VAL A 613 -2.20 13.26 31.99
CA VAL A 613 -1.56 12.03 31.51
C VAL A 613 -0.66 11.46 32.58
N GLU A 614 -0.83 10.17 32.85
CA GLU A 614 -0.04 9.41 33.80
C GLU A 614 1.25 8.91 33.13
N GLY A 615 2.34 8.95 33.91
CA GLY A 615 3.63 8.40 33.48
C GLY A 615 4.42 7.95 34.74
N HIS A 616 5.49 7.19 34.50
CA HIS A 616 6.36 6.67 35.53
C HIS A 616 7.67 7.45 35.59
N ASP A 617 8.22 7.58 36.80
CA ASP A 617 9.58 8.11 36.97
C ASP A 617 10.60 7.06 36.46
N LEU A 618 11.60 7.50 35.70
CA LEU A 618 12.65 6.61 35.17
C LEU A 618 13.51 5.97 36.26
N LYS A 619 13.60 6.61 37.44
CA LYS A 619 14.40 6.12 38.56
C LYS A 619 13.59 5.23 39.53
N ASP A 620 12.30 5.45 39.62
CA ASP A 620 11.38 4.74 40.47
C ASP A 620 10.08 4.44 39.68
N PRO A 621 10.01 3.28 39.03
CA PRO A 621 8.84 2.91 38.22
C PRO A 621 7.53 2.85 38.99
N ASP A 622 7.55 2.69 40.31
CA ASP A 622 6.37 2.67 41.13
C ASP A 622 5.83 4.09 41.48
N ASN A 623 6.67 5.12 41.19
CA ASN A 623 6.28 6.51 41.39
C ASN A 623 5.57 7.05 40.15
N MET A 624 4.26 7.27 40.24
CA MET A 624 3.44 7.83 39.18
C MET A 624 3.54 9.35 39.17
N LEU A 625 3.84 9.90 38.00
CA LEU A 625 3.93 11.32 37.72
C LEU A 625 2.75 11.73 36.84
N LEU A 626 2.03 12.79 37.22
CA LEU A 626 0.95 13.37 36.45
C LEU A 626 1.48 14.56 35.62
N ARG A 627 1.09 14.65 34.37
CA ARG A 627 1.38 15.79 33.45
C ARG A 627 0.06 16.42 33.00
N LYS A 628 -0.12 17.69 33.40
CA LYS A 628 -1.30 18.46 33.03
C LYS A 628 -1.08 19.13 31.67
N PRO A 629 -2.14 19.40 30.90
CA PRO A 629 -2.04 20.09 29.61
C PRO A 629 -1.85 21.61 29.78
N GLU A 630 -0.83 21.99 30.55
CA GLU A 630 -0.46 23.39 30.87
C GLU A 630 0.87 23.71 30.17
N ILE A 631 1.06 24.94 29.73
CA ILE A 631 2.25 25.38 28.98
C ILE A 631 3.47 25.53 29.90
N GLU A 632 3.24 25.84 31.15
CA GLU A 632 4.27 26.03 32.19
C GLU A 632 4.82 24.70 32.74
N GLU A 633 4.09 23.60 32.52
CA GLU A 633 4.54 22.27 32.93
C GLU A 633 5.77 21.83 32.11
N PRO A 634 6.60 20.93 32.65
CA PRO A 634 7.68 20.33 31.88
C PRO A 634 7.16 19.63 30.62
N PHE A 635 7.89 19.77 29.52
CA PHE A 635 7.52 19.14 28.26
C PHE A 635 7.41 17.62 28.41
N ALA A 636 6.30 17.06 27.95
CA ALA A 636 6.10 15.63 27.73
C ALA A 636 5.26 15.39 26.47
N GLY A 637 5.72 14.49 25.63
CA GLY A 637 5.04 14.11 24.38
C GLY A 637 5.30 12.66 24.01
N LEU A 638 4.39 12.10 23.22
CA LEU A 638 4.45 10.73 22.70
C LEU A 638 4.70 10.74 21.21
N ALA A 639 5.77 10.08 20.77
CA ALA A 639 6.03 9.82 19.35
C ALA A 639 5.13 8.68 18.88
N PHE A 640 4.04 8.99 18.19
CA PHE A 640 3.04 7.99 17.81
C PHE A 640 3.18 7.47 16.38
N LYS A 641 3.87 8.19 15.51
CA LYS A 641 4.09 7.79 14.11
C LYS A 641 5.45 8.27 13.64
N VAL A 642 6.16 7.41 12.92
CA VAL A 642 7.38 7.74 12.18
C VAL A 642 7.10 7.55 10.70
N GLN A 643 7.61 8.47 9.88
CA GLN A 643 7.45 8.43 8.42
C GLN A 643 8.77 8.83 7.76
N ALA A 644 9.19 8.10 6.75
CA ALA A 644 10.31 8.50 5.91
C ALA A 644 9.82 9.44 4.80
N ASP A 645 10.44 10.60 4.72
CA ASP A 645 10.15 11.60 3.69
C ASP A 645 11.33 11.71 2.73
N PRO A 646 11.11 11.70 1.39
CA PRO A 646 12.19 11.76 0.41
C PRO A 646 13.04 13.04 0.50
N HIS A 647 12.43 14.17 0.97
CA HIS A 647 13.07 15.49 0.99
C HIS A 647 13.55 15.92 2.37
N MET A 648 12.83 15.54 3.42
CA MET A 648 13.12 15.96 4.80
C MET A 648 13.75 14.86 5.64
N GLY A 649 13.80 13.63 5.14
CA GLY A 649 14.28 12.46 5.86
C GLY A 649 13.24 11.92 6.84
N LYS A 650 13.65 11.63 8.08
CA LYS A 650 12.77 11.05 9.09
C LYS A 650 11.89 12.12 9.74
N LEU A 651 10.58 11.98 9.58
CA LEU A 651 9.54 12.77 10.25
C LEU A 651 9.01 11.97 11.43
N VAL A 652 9.00 12.55 12.62
CA VAL A 652 8.45 11.94 13.83
C VAL A 652 7.23 12.75 14.26
N TYR A 653 6.06 12.15 14.21
CA TYR A 653 4.82 12.77 14.65
C TYR A 653 4.68 12.63 16.17
N ILE A 654 4.42 13.75 16.84
CA ILE A 654 4.38 13.83 18.29
C ILE A 654 3.06 14.46 18.74
N ARG A 655 2.39 13.82 19.70
CA ARG A 655 1.34 14.42 20.51
C ARG A 655 1.98 15.05 21.74
N ILE A 656 1.79 16.33 21.94
CA ILE A 656 2.27 17.06 23.11
C ILE A 656 1.18 17.03 24.19
N TYR A 657 1.52 16.51 25.35
CA TYR A 657 0.60 16.41 26.48
C TYR A 657 0.81 17.54 27.51
N SER A 658 2.04 17.99 27.69
CA SER A 658 2.37 19.09 28.62
C SER A 658 3.52 19.93 28.10
N GLY A 659 3.61 21.19 28.55
CA GLY A 659 4.72 22.09 28.26
C GLY A 659 4.73 22.65 26.85
N CYS A 660 5.90 23.12 26.43
CA CYS A 660 6.16 23.76 25.15
C CYS A 660 7.40 23.15 24.48
N LEU A 661 7.32 22.90 23.18
CA LEU A 661 8.39 22.42 22.33
C LEU A 661 8.89 23.54 21.43
N GLN A 662 10.20 23.80 21.40
CA GLN A 662 10.82 24.83 20.57
C GLN A 662 11.77 24.23 19.55
N ALA A 663 11.71 24.70 18.29
CA ALA A 663 12.64 24.32 17.24
C ALA A 663 14.08 24.70 17.60
N GLY A 664 15.06 23.85 17.25
CA GLY A 664 16.46 24.06 17.55
C GLY A 664 16.92 23.58 18.93
N THR A 665 16.01 23.22 19.83
CA THR A 665 16.32 22.78 21.21
C THR A 665 16.66 21.29 21.28
N TYR A 666 17.07 20.85 22.48
CA TYR A 666 17.31 19.42 22.77
C TYR A 666 16.20 18.87 23.63
N ILE A 667 15.75 17.65 23.29
CA ILE A 667 14.81 16.85 24.08
C ILE A 667 15.45 15.55 24.51
N PHE A 668 14.84 14.91 25.49
CA PHE A 668 15.26 13.63 26.02
C PHE A 668 14.26 12.54 25.66
N ASN A 669 14.72 11.52 24.93
CA ASN A 669 13.97 10.30 24.69
C ASN A 669 14.14 9.39 25.90
N SER A 670 13.12 9.33 26.75
CA SER A 670 13.14 8.56 28.00
C SER A 670 13.09 7.06 27.77
N THR A 671 12.42 6.59 26.74
CA THR A 671 12.34 5.17 26.38
C THR A 671 13.71 4.61 26.02
N LYS A 672 14.52 5.36 25.27
CA LYS A 672 15.84 4.92 24.78
C LYS A 672 17.00 5.51 25.58
N ASN A 673 16.71 6.35 26.57
CA ASN A 673 17.69 7.05 27.39
C ASN A 673 18.73 7.84 26.55
N LYS A 674 18.24 8.59 25.55
CA LYS A 674 19.08 9.37 24.62
C LYS A 674 18.58 10.80 24.49
N LYS A 675 19.55 11.73 24.40
CA LYS A 675 19.28 13.14 24.09
C LYS A 675 19.35 13.38 22.59
N GLU A 676 18.32 14.03 22.01
CA GLU A 676 18.22 14.31 20.60
C GLU A 676 17.94 15.78 20.35
N ARG A 677 18.29 16.28 19.16
CA ARG A 677 18.10 17.68 18.78
C ARG A 677 16.94 17.82 17.81
N ILE A 678 16.00 18.70 18.10
CA ILE A 678 14.95 19.12 17.19
C ILE A 678 15.57 20.06 16.14
N ALA A 679 15.53 19.65 14.88
CA ALA A 679 15.98 20.53 13.80
C ALA A 679 14.88 21.52 13.38
N ARG A 680 13.67 21.03 13.17
CA ARG A 680 12.48 21.80 12.78
C ARG A 680 11.21 21.15 13.37
N ILE A 681 10.20 21.98 13.60
CA ILE A 681 8.84 21.55 13.94
C ILE A 681 7.96 21.91 12.74
N VAL A 682 7.10 21.01 12.35
CA VAL A 682 6.27 21.13 11.14
C VAL A 682 4.83 20.81 11.51
N GLN A 683 3.92 21.73 11.19
CA GLN A 683 2.50 21.45 11.22
C GLN A 683 2.10 20.81 9.89
N MET A 684 1.39 19.70 9.97
CA MET A 684 1.01 18.93 8.80
C MET A 684 -0.40 19.25 8.34
N HIS A 685 -0.57 19.36 7.02
CA HIS A 685 -1.85 19.49 6.35
C HIS A 685 -1.88 18.43 5.23
N ALA A 686 -2.15 17.18 5.62
CA ALA A 686 -1.97 16.01 4.76
C ALA A 686 -0.51 15.91 4.24
N ASN A 687 -0.24 16.21 2.97
CA ASN A 687 1.11 16.25 2.39
C ASN A 687 1.76 17.65 2.39
N GLN A 688 1.02 18.70 2.73
CA GLN A 688 1.57 20.07 2.83
C GLN A 688 2.16 20.30 4.22
N ARG A 689 3.18 21.14 4.31
CA ARG A 689 4.00 21.33 5.49
C ARG A 689 4.19 22.80 5.77
N GLU A 690 3.88 23.19 7.00
CA GLU A 690 4.11 24.54 7.51
C GLU A 690 5.15 24.48 8.64
N ASN A 691 6.26 25.22 8.53
CA ASN A 691 7.25 25.28 9.59
C ASN A 691 6.76 26.20 10.70
N ILE A 692 6.80 25.69 11.94
CA ILE A 692 6.45 26.47 13.13
C ILE A 692 7.64 26.50 14.09
N GLU A 693 7.77 27.58 14.85
CA GLU A 693 8.86 27.75 15.80
C GLU A 693 8.56 27.09 17.15
N TYR A 694 7.30 27.15 17.57
CA TYR A 694 6.82 26.62 18.85
C TYR A 694 5.61 25.71 18.65
N ALA A 695 5.53 24.67 19.47
CA ALA A 695 4.35 23.82 19.59
C ALA A 695 4.04 23.62 21.09
N PHE A 696 2.77 23.55 21.44
CA PHE A 696 2.30 23.63 22.82
C PHE A 696 1.56 22.34 23.23
N ALA A 697 1.32 22.19 24.52
CA ALA A 697 0.43 21.17 25.05
C ALA A 697 -0.89 21.13 24.22
N GLY A 698 -1.39 19.97 23.90
CA GLY A 698 -2.56 19.77 23.06
C GLY A 698 -2.29 19.72 21.55
N ASP A 699 -1.10 20.08 21.08
CA ASP A 699 -0.75 20.05 19.65
C ASP A 699 -0.36 18.64 19.17
N ILE A 700 -0.63 18.42 17.86
CA ILE A 700 -0.13 17.28 17.11
C ILE A 700 0.76 17.84 16.00
N VAL A 701 2.06 17.55 16.04
CA VAL A 701 3.06 18.12 15.13
C VAL A 701 4.04 17.06 14.66
N ALA A 702 4.69 17.31 13.52
CA ALA A 702 5.80 16.48 13.05
C ALA A 702 7.14 17.18 13.36
N VAL A 703 8.12 16.41 13.80
CA VAL A 703 9.45 16.92 14.15
C VAL A 703 10.51 16.26 13.29
N VAL A 704 11.45 17.09 12.79
CA VAL A 704 12.61 16.67 12.00
C VAL A 704 13.87 16.74 12.85
N GLY A 705 14.74 15.75 12.72
CA GLY A 705 16.05 15.71 13.41
C GLY A 705 16.18 14.62 14.46
N LEU A 706 15.13 13.88 14.74
CA LEU A 706 15.10 12.79 15.72
C LEU A 706 15.51 11.46 15.06
N GLY A 707 16.82 11.17 15.06
CA GLY A 707 17.38 10.00 14.38
C GLY A 707 17.11 8.67 15.09
N ASN A 708 17.10 8.67 16.44
CA ASN A 708 16.94 7.44 17.22
C ASN A 708 15.48 7.17 17.65
N THR A 709 14.63 8.17 17.62
CA THR A 709 13.23 8.06 18.07
C THR A 709 12.42 7.16 17.13
N THR A 710 11.67 6.21 17.68
CA THR A 710 10.76 5.31 16.98
C THR A 710 9.33 5.47 17.48
N THR A 711 8.39 4.82 16.80
CA THR A 711 6.98 4.83 17.19
C THR A 711 6.80 4.24 18.59
N GLY A 712 6.07 4.94 19.48
CA GLY A 712 5.84 4.56 20.86
C GLY A 712 6.84 5.18 21.86
N ASP A 713 7.88 5.86 21.41
CA ASP A 713 8.87 6.48 22.31
C ASP A 713 8.28 7.70 23.03
N THR A 714 8.60 7.86 24.29
CA THR A 714 8.30 9.05 25.09
C THR A 714 9.41 10.08 24.97
N LEU A 715 9.03 11.31 24.69
CA LEU A 715 9.91 12.47 24.59
C LEU A 715 9.57 13.46 25.71
N CYS A 716 10.58 13.90 26.46
CA CYS A 716 10.35 14.77 27.62
C CYS A 716 11.49 15.77 27.83
N ASP A 717 11.33 16.64 28.81
CA ASP A 717 12.38 17.52 29.26
C ASP A 717 13.52 16.73 29.96
N THR A 718 14.75 17.15 29.73
CA THR A 718 15.94 16.53 30.31
C THR A 718 15.98 16.64 31.84
N GLU A 719 15.41 17.73 32.39
CA GLU A 719 15.43 18.02 33.83
C GLU A 719 14.31 17.32 34.61
N SER A 720 13.22 16.97 33.94
CA SER A 720 12.04 16.35 34.52
C SER A 720 11.58 15.12 33.71
N PRO A 721 12.42 14.07 33.65
CA PRO A 721 12.12 12.93 32.82
C PRO A 721 10.87 12.17 33.28
N VAL A 722 10.09 11.71 32.32
CA VAL A 722 8.88 10.88 32.52
C VAL A 722 8.82 9.82 31.46
N LEU A 723 8.28 8.66 31.77
CA LEU A 723 7.99 7.59 30.81
C LEU A 723 6.46 7.42 30.74
N LEU A 724 5.86 7.77 29.62
CA LEU A 724 4.43 7.58 29.36
C LEU A 724 4.16 6.12 29.02
N GLU A 725 2.92 5.70 29.22
CA GLU A 725 2.49 4.36 28.85
C GLU A 725 2.74 4.08 27.36
N ALA A 726 3.41 2.96 27.08
CA ALA A 726 3.74 2.55 25.74
C ALA A 726 2.50 2.08 24.95
N ILE A 727 2.50 2.30 23.63
CA ILE A 727 1.48 1.75 22.74
C ILE A 727 1.70 0.23 22.63
N GLN A 728 0.65 -0.54 22.92
CA GLN A 728 0.68 -1.99 22.75
C GLN A 728 0.29 -2.34 21.32
N PHE A 729 1.23 -2.89 20.55
CA PHE A 729 0.97 -3.31 19.19
C PHE A 729 0.55 -4.78 19.13
N PRO A 730 -0.39 -5.14 18.25
CA PRO A 730 -0.75 -6.53 18.02
C PRO A 730 0.40 -7.28 17.35
N THR A 731 0.50 -8.58 17.62
CA THR A 731 1.52 -9.43 17.01
C THR A 731 1.18 -9.71 15.54
N PRO A 732 2.14 -9.57 14.61
CA PRO A 732 1.92 -9.88 13.20
C PRO A 732 1.74 -11.38 12.98
N VAL A 733 0.90 -11.76 11.99
CA VAL A 733 0.41 -13.14 11.82
C VAL A 733 0.67 -13.73 10.42
N VAL A 734 1.06 -12.92 9.44
CA VAL A 734 1.32 -13.37 8.05
C VAL A 734 2.79 -13.21 7.72
N SER A 735 3.38 -14.25 7.09
CA SER A 735 4.79 -14.24 6.68
C SER A 735 4.94 -14.54 5.20
N LEU A 736 5.86 -13.81 4.54
CA LEU A 736 6.27 -14.01 3.15
C LEU A 736 7.80 -14.07 3.07
N SER A 737 8.35 -14.82 2.12
CA SER A 737 9.77 -14.75 1.80
C SER A 737 10.02 -13.69 0.71
N ILE A 738 11.15 -12.98 0.82
CA ILE A 738 11.56 -12.00 -0.17
C ILE A 738 13.01 -12.21 -0.59
N ALA A 739 13.25 -12.10 -1.89
CA ALA A 739 14.60 -12.18 -2.45
C ALA A 739 14.81 -11.05 -3.47
N PRO A 740 16.01 -10.46 -3.55
CA PRO A 740 16.31 -9.47 -4.57
C PRO A 740 16.40 -10.13 -5.95
N LYS A 741 15.86 -9.49 -6.98
CA LYS A 741 15.93 -9.97 -8.37
C LYS A 741 17.34 -9.88 -8.94
N SER A 742 18.12 -8.94 -8.47
CA SER A 742 19.52 -8.72 -8.89
C SER A 742 20.44 -8.51 -7.70
N ARG A 743 21.75 -8.76 -7.89
CA ARG A 743 22.76 -8.47 -6.84
C ARG A 743 22.87 -6.98 -6.49
N SER A 744 22.61 -6.09 -7.44
CA SER A 744 22.59 -4.64 -7.21
C SER A 744 21.44 -4.19 -6.29
N ASP A 745 20.38 -4.98 -6.22
CA ASP A 745 19.20 -4.64 -5.42
C ASP A 745 19.31 -5.17 -3.98
N GLN A 746 20.29 -6.04 -3.69
CA GLN A 746 20.45 -6.62 -2.36
C GLN A 746 20.71 -5.56 -1.28
N ASP A 747 21.65 -4.63 -1.54
CA ASP A 747 21.96 -3.55 -0.59
C ASP A 747 20.80 -2.55 -0.45
N LYS A 748 20.10 -2.28 -1.55
CA LYS A 748 18.93 -1.41 -1.54
C LYS A 748 17.77 -2.06 -0.80
N LEU A 749 17.55 -3.37 -1.00
CA LEU A 749 16.53 -4.16 -0.31
C LEU A 749 16.73 -4.08 1.21
N GLY A 750 17.95 -4.37 1.70
CA GLY A 750 18.25 -4.29 3.13
C GLY A 750 17.98 -2.91 3.72
N LYS A 751 18.40 -1.84 3.02
CA LYS A 751 18.15 -0.45 3.45
C LYS A 751 16.67 -0.09 3.42
N GLY A 752 15.94 -0.50 2.38
CA GLY A 752 14.51 -0.24 2.24
C GLY A 752 13.72 -0.94 3.34
N LEU A 753 13.99 -2.24 3.55
CA LEU A 753 13.34 -3.03 4.62
C LEU A 753 13.60 -2.45 6.01
N SER A 754 14.84 -2.04 6.31
CA SER A 754 15.17 -1.42 7.59
C SER A 754 14.39 -0.12 7.83
N ARG A 755 14.25 0.73 6.81
CA ARG A 755 13.47 1.98 6.93
C ARG A 755 11.99 1.72 7.12
N LEU A 756 11.42 0.78 6.37
CA LEU A 756 10.00 0.43 6.51
C LEU A 756 9.70 -0.19 7.89
N ALA A 757 10.62 -1.00 8.43
CA ALA A 757 10.52 -1.54 9.79
C ALA A 757 10.65 -0.46 10.89
N GLU A 758 11.34 0.67 10.61
CA GLU A 758 11.35 1.81 11.53
C GLU A 758 10.01 2.58 11.56
N GLU A 759 9.29 2.57 10.44
CA GLU A 759 7.98 3.23 10.32
C GLU A 759 6.85 2.43 10.98
N ASP A 760 6.87 1.11 10.78
CA ASP A 760 5.83 0.20 11.23
C ASP A 760 6.40 -0.86 12.19
N PRO A 761 6.08 -0.77 13.50
CA PRO A 761 6.55 -1.73 14.50
C PRO A 761 5.95 -3.14 14.35
N THR A 762 4.89 -3.32 13.55
CA THR A 762 4.30 -4.62 13.26
C THR A 762 4.85 -5.27 11.98
N PHE A 763 5.72 -4.56 11.29
CA PHE A 763 6.48 -5.10 10.18
C PHE A 763 7.83 -5.61 10.66
N ILE A 764 7.98 -6.93 10.70
CA ILE A 764 9.18 -7.60 11.20
C ILE A 764 9.96 -8.21 10.04
N VAL A 765 11.25 -7.99 10.01
CA VAL A 765 12.17 -8.55 9.02
C VAL A 765 13.15 -9.46 9.72
N ASN A 766 13.09 -10.75 9.43
CA ASN A 766 13.97 -11.76 9.97
C ASN A 766 14.68 -12.52 8.83
N THR A 767 15.90 -12.99 9.11
CA THR A 767 16.57 -13.95 8.22
C THR A 767 16.50 -15.32 8.87
N ASP A 768 15.91 -16.25 8.18
CA ASP A 768 15.84 -17.64 8.64
C ASP A 768 17.25 -18.26 8.57
N ASP A 769 17.73 -18.77 9.70
CA ASP A 769 19.08 -19.31 9.80
C ASP A 769 19.28 -20.64 9.04
N GLU A 770 18.21 -21.41 8.83
CA GLU A 770 18.26 -22.69 8.14
C GLU A 770 18.13 -22.51 6.62
N THR A 771 17.13 -21.75 6.18
CA THR A 771 16.82 -21.55 4.75
C THR A 771 17.61 -20.41 4.13
N LYS A 772 18.19 -19.51 4.97
CA LYS A 772 18.86 -18.26 4.58
C LYS A 772 17.97 -17.32 3.78
N GLU A 773 16.65 -17.50 3.89
CA GLU A 773 15.68 -16.57 3.30
C GLU A 773 15.43 -15.39 4.21
N VAL A 774 15.17 -14.24 3.60
CA VAL A 774 14.65 -13.08 4.31
C VAL A 774 13.13 -13.24 4.39
N ILE A 775 12.63 -13.31 5.61
CA ILE A 775 11.20 -13.47 5.90
C ILE A 775 10.65 -12.14 6.38
N LEU A 776 9.59 -11.69 5.72
CA LEU A 776 8.80 -10.53 6.10
C LEU A 776 7.57 -11.03 6.85
N THR A 777 7.31 -10.48 8.02
CA THR A 777 6.13 -10.80 8.81
C THR A 777 5.31 -9.53 9.04
N GLY A 778 4.00 -9.59 8.83
CA GLY A 778 3.08 -8.46 8.93
C GLY A 778 1.68 -8.85 9.38
N MET A 779 0.78 -7.87 9.48
CA MET A 779 -0.59 -8.04 9.98
C MET A 779 -1.53 -8.78 9.03
N GLY A 780 -1.24 -8.73 7.72
CA GLY A 780 -2.06 -9.37 6.70
C GLY A 780 -1.37 -9.41 5.34
N GLU A 781 -2.02 -10.05 4.37
CA GLU A 781 -1.48 -10.17 3.00
C GLU A 781 -1.41 -8.81 2.31
N LEU A 782 -2.48 -8.01 2.44
CA LEU A 782 -2.53 -6.66 1.87
C LEU A 782 -1.45 -5.75 2.47
N HIS A 783 -1.18 -5.86 3.78
CA HIS A 783 -0.12 -5.12 4.44
C HIS A 783 1.25 -5.43 3.81
N LEU A 784 1.59 -6.71 3.65
CA LEU A 784 2.87 -7.12 3.06
C LEU A 784 2.97 -6.78 1.56
N GLU A 785 1.86 -6.88 0.82
CA GLU A 785 1.80 -6.46 -0.59
C GLU A 785 2.14 -4.97 -0.76
N ILE A 786 1.55 -4.12 0.08
CA ILE A 786 1.83 -2.68 0.08
C ILE A 786 3.30 -2.39 0.44
N ILE A 787 3.87 -3.11 1.41
CA ILE A 787 5.29 -2.99 1.75
C ILE A 787 6.17 -3.32 0.53
N VAL A 788 5.84 -4.36 -0.22
CA VAL A 788 6.58 -4.74 -1.44
C VAL A 788 6.40 -3.69 -2.55
N ASP A 789 5.19 -3.15 -2.73
CA ASP A 789 4.93 -2.07 -3.68
C ASP A 789 5.73 -0.80 -3.32
N ARG A 790 5.77 -0.44 -2.04
CA ARG A 790 6.58 0.69 -1.54
C ARG A 790 8.08 0.47 -1.75
N LEU A 791 8.60 -0.75 -1.54
CA LEU A 791 10.00 -1.08 -1.85
C LEU A 791 10.32 -0.83 -3.31
N LYS A 792 9.41 -1.16 -4.21
CA LYS A 792 9.58 -0.94 -5.64
C LYS A 792 9.52 0.55 -6.01
N GLU A 793 8.56 1.29 -5.48
CA GLU A 793 8.32 2.69 -5.85
C GLU A 793 9.29 3.65 -5.16
N GLU A 794 9.48 3.53 -3.85
CA GLU A 794 10.28 4.47 -3.07
C GLU A 794 11.78 4.17 -3.15
N PHE A 795 12.16 2.87 -3.20
CA PHE A 795 13.58 2.46 -3.19
C PHE A 795 14.08 1.92 -4.53
N GLY A 796 13.18 1.75 -5.51
CA GLY A 796 13.53 1.23 -6.84
C GLY A 796 14.09 -0.19 -6.77
N VAL A 797 13.54 -1.05 -5.90
CA VAL A 797 13.96 -2.43 -5.68
C VAL A 797 12.98 -3.37 -6.33
N GLU A 798 13.43 -4.17 -7.29
CA GLU A 798 12.64 -5.30 -7.76
C GLU A 798 12.94 -6.54 -6.93
N ALA A 799 11.92 -7.05 -6.24
CA ALA A 799 12.01 -8.23 -5.39
C ALA A 799 11.14 -9.37 -5.91
N ILE A 800 11.56 -10.59 -5.63
CA ILE A 800 10.78 -11.81 -5.86
C ILE A 800 10.16 -12.17 -4.52
N VAL A 801 8.84 -12.23 -4.47
CA VAL A 801 8.06 -12.59 -3.29
C VAL A 801 7.57 -14.02 -3.44
N GLY A 802 7.62 -14.78 -2.38
CA GLY A 802 7.17 -16.16 -2.34
C GLY A 802 6.68 -16.59 -0.96
N GLN A 803 6.21 -17.82 -0.87
CA GLN A 803 5.94 -18.43 0.43
C GLN A 803 7.27 -18.82 1.08
N PRO A 804 7.43 -18.68 2.41
CA PRO A 804 8.62 -19.14 3.13
C PRO A 804 8.82 -20.63 2.90
N LYS A 805 10.07 -21.05 2.76
CA LYS A 805 10.36 -22.47 2.66
C LYS A 805 10.15 -23.14 4.01
N VAL A 806 9.54 -24.33 3.97
CA VAL A 806 9.40 -25.14 5.17
C VAL A 806 10.74 -25.79 5.48
N ALA A 807 11.23 -25.63 6.70
CA ALA A 807 12.45 -26.23 7.18
C ALA A 807 12.22 -27.72 7.50
N TYR A 808 12.27 -28.56 6.47
CA TYR A 808 12.21 -30.01 6.64
C TYR A 808 13.53 -30.54 7.23
N ARG A 809 13.45 -31.65 7.98
CA ARG A 809 14.61 -32.34 8.55
C ARG A 809 14.55 -33.83 8.25
N GLU A 810 15.72 -34.49 8.26
CA GLU A 810 15.82 -35.92 8.07
C GLU A 810 16.22 -36.61 9.38
N THR A 811 15.70 -37.81 9.64
CA THR A 811 16.16 -38.67 10.73
C THR A 811 15.97 -40.13 10.35
N ILE A 812 16.31 -41.04 11.25
CA ILE A 812 16.23 -42.50 11.04
C ILE A 812 15.35 -43.17 12.07
N ILE A 813 14.77 -44.31 11.74
CA ILE A 813 13.92 -45.09 12.65
C ILE A 813 14.70 -46.29 13.25
N GLU A 814 15.57 -46.92 12.48
CA GLU A 814 16.28 -48.12 12.87
C GLU A 814 17.80 -47.87 12.88
N GLU A 815 18.50 -48.66 13.70
CA GLU A 815 19.94 -48.70 13.73
C GLU A 815 20.47 -49.47 12.49
N SER A 816 21.55 -49.01 11.89
CA SER A 816 22.19 -49.71 10.78
C SER A 816 23.69 -49.43 10.67
N GLU A 817 24.37 -50.24 9.88
CA GLU A 817 25.81 -50.17 9.64
C GLU A 817 26.11 -49.86 8.17
N GLY A 818 27.18 -49.07 7.96
CA GLY A 818 27.65 -48.74 6.64
C GLY A 818 29.19 -48.74 6.55
N GLU A 819 29.70 -49.19 5.42
CA GLU A 819 31.13 -49.21 5.09
C GLU A 819 31.47 -47.98 4.24
N GLY A 820 32.37 -47.14 4.71
CA GLY A 820 32.89 -46.03 3.96
C GLY A 820 34.28 -46.30 3.41
N LYS A 821 34.42 -46.43 2.09
CA LYS A 821 35.69 -46.71 1.45
C LYS A 821 35.98 -45.73 0.34
N TYR A 822 37.11 -45.02 0.49
CA TYR A 822 37.59 -44.07 -0.50
C TYR A 822 39.00 -44.47 -0.93
N ILE A 823 39.12 -45.00 -2.16
CA ILE A 823 40.37 -45.39 -2.78
C ILE A 823 40.48 -44.64 -4.12
N LYS A 824 41.52 -43.83 -4.28
CA LYS A 824 41.79 -43.11 -5.52
C LYS A 824 43.29 -43.23 -5.85
N GLN A 825 43.61 -43.80 -7.01
CA GLN A 825 44.97 -43.88 -7.53
C GLN A 825 45.06 -43.08 -8.81
N SER A 826 45.77 -41.95 -8.80
CA SER A 826 45.99 -41.12 -9.96
C SER A 826 47.48 -40.74 -10.00
N GLY A 827 48.27 -41.53 -10.77
CA GLY A 827 49.67 -41.30 -11.15
C GLY A 827 50.55 -40.60 -10.10
N GLY A 828 50.87 -41.24 -8.97
CA GLY A 828 51.60 -40.71 -7.86
C GLY A 828 51.21 -41.33 -6.51
N ARG A 829 51.26 -40.56 -5.43
CA ARG A 829 50.79 -40.96 -4.10
C ARG A 829 49.28 -41.21 -4.11
N GLY A 830 48.85 -42.41 -3.74
CA GLY A 830 47.41 -42.78 -3.66
C GLY A 830 46.67 -42.08 -2.54
N GLN A 831 45.34 -42.20 -2.53
CA GLN A 831 44.48 -41.75 -1.41
C GLN A 831 43.71 -42.96 -0.89
N TYR A 832 43.85 -43.27 0.40
CA TYR A 832 43.19 -44.38 1.04
C TYR A 832 42.51 -43.94 2.34
N GLY A 833 41.20 -44.19 2.47
CA GLY A 833 40.41 -44.05 3.69
C GLY A 833 39.35 -45.15 3.78
N HIS A 834 39.25 -45.82 4.90
CA HIS A 834 38.27 -46.86 5.14
C HIS A 834 37.76 -46.80 6.58
N CYS A 835 36.44 -46.68 6.79
CA CYS A 835 35.80 -46.64 8.10
C CYS A 835 34.47 -47.39 8.08
N ASN A 836 34.13 -48.03 9.18
CA ASN A 836 32.83 -48.63 9.43
C ASN A 836 32.07 -47.82 10.47
N LEU A 837 30.90 -47.33 10.07
CA LEU A 837 30.05 -46.49 10.88
C LEU A 837 28.75 -47.22 11.22
N ARG A 838 28.26 -47.03 12.44
CA ARG A 838 26.95 -47.44 12.88
C ARG A 838 26.13 -46.17 13.19
N VAL A 839 24.95 -46.05 12.63
CA VAL A 839 24.02 -44.97 12.92
C VAL A 839 22.91 -45.51 13.83
N ILE A 840 22.59 -44.73 14.87
CA ILE A 840 21.63 -45.09 15.91
C ILE A 840 20.65 -43.96 16.06
N PRO A 841 19.30 -44.21 16.06
CA PRO A 841 18.33 -43.16 16.31
C PRO A 841 18.43 -42.59 17.72
N ALA A 842 18.42 -41.25 17.88
CA ALA A 842 18.37 -40.56 19.15
C ALA A 842 16.93 -40.10 19.45
N LYS A 843 16.66 -39.62 20.67
CA LYS A 843 15.34 -39.07 21.00
C LYS A 843 15.19 -37.69 20.37
N PRO A 844 13.94 -37.30 20.02
CA PRO A 844 13.69 -35.99 19.50
C PRO A 844 14.26 -34.84 20.38
N GLY A 845 15.10 -34.01 19.78
CA GLY A 845 15.78 -32.91 20.45
C GLY A 845 17.10 -33.23 21.12
N GLU A 846 17.59 -34.48 21.10
CA GLU A 846 18.92 -34.86 21.61
C GLU A 846 20.07 -34.38 20.68
N GLY A 847 19.77 -34.10 19.39
CA GLY A 847 20.75 -33.59 18.44
C GLY A 847 21.73 -34.67 17.91
N PHE A 848 23.01 -34.29 17.74
CA PHE A 848 24.04 -35.18 17.16
C PHE A 848 25.08 -35.54 18.21
N GLU A 849 25.41 -36.83 18.28
CA GLU A 849 26.50 -37.37 19.12
C GLU A 849 27.41 -38.28 18.26
N PHE A 850 28.73 -38.03 18.29
CA PHE A 850 29.74 -38.88 17.66
C PHE A 850 30.44 -39.71 18.70
N ILE A 851 30.48 -41.05 18.53
CA ILE A 851 31.04 -42.03 19.46
C ILE A 851 32.26 -42.69 18.81
N ASP A 852 33.41 -42.54 19.45
CA ASP A 852 34.64 -43.29 19.06
C ASP A 852 34.75 -44.60 19.81
N SER A 853 34.55 -45.72 19.11
CA SER A 853 34.66 -47.06 19.65
C SER A 853 35.83 -47.85 19.01
N ILE A 854 36.81 -47.20 18.38
CA ILE A 854 37.93 -47.83 17.72
C ILE A 854 38.80 -48.60 18.73
N LYS A 855 39.01 -49.87 18.44
CA LYS A 855 39.91 -50.78 19.21
C LYS A 855 41.14 -51.16 18.42
N GLY A 856 42.25 -51.33 19.12
CA GLY A 856 43.48 -51.90 18.52
C GLY A 856 44.26 -50.97 17.53
N GLY A 857 43.84 -49.69 17.40
CA GLY A 857 44.51 -48.78 16.47
C GLY A 857 44.20 -49.02 14.99
N ALA A 858 43.04 -49.59 14.68
CA ALA A 858 42.56 -49.81 13.30
C ALA A 858 42.52 -48.53 12.47
N ILE A 859 42.22 -47.42 13.08
CA ILE A 859 42.35 -46.06 12.51
C ILE A 859 43.25 -45.22 13.46
N PRO A 860 44.29 -44.55 12.97
CA PRO A 860 45.08 -43.62 13.76
C PRO A 860 44.20 -42.48 14.33
N ARG A 861 44.41 -42.10 15.61
CA ARG A 861 43.60 -41.07 16.29
C ARG A 861 43.59 -39.69 15.56
N SER A 862 44.65 -39.41 14.76
CA SER A 862 44.70 -38.18 13.95
C SER A 862 43.65 -38.13 12.85
N PHE A 863 43.13 -39.26 12.37
CA PHE A 863 42.14 -39.30 11.29
C PHE A 863 40.68 -39.41 11.79
N ILE A 864 40.42 -39.69 13.08
CA ILE A 864 39.08 -39.80 13.67
C ILE A 864 38.32 -38.45 13.56
N PRO A 865 38.92 -37.27 13.86
CA PRO A 865 38.23 -35.98 13.68
C PRO A 865 37.92 -35.66 12.21
N ALA A 866 38.64 -36.29 11.26
CA ALA A 866 38.36 -36.09 9.83
C ALA A 866 37.11 -36.92 9.42
N VAL A 867 36.94 -38.12 9.98
CA VAL A 867 35.68 -38.90 9.79
C VAL A 867 34.49 -38.17 10.36
N GLU A 868 34.58 -37.63 11.61
CA GLU A 868 33.53 -36.84 12.24
C GLU A 868 33.14 -35.61 11.41
N LYS A 869 34.16 -34.84 10.92
CA LYS A 869 33.88 -33.71 10.00
C LYS A 869 33.20 -34.15 8.71
N GLY A 870 33.51 -35.35 8.19
CA GLY A 870 32.84 -35.94 7.03
C GLY A 870 31.38 -36.27 7.31
N VAL A 871 31.10 -36.85 8.47
CA VAL A 871 29.72 -37.14 8.92
C VAL A 871 28.93 -35.87 9.07
N ILE A 872 29.44 -34.87 9.76
CA ILE A 872 28.78 -33.55 9.96
C ILE A 872 28.46 -32.90 8.62
N GLU A 873 29.41 -32.89 7.67
CA GLU A 873 29.16 -32.33 6.33
C GLU A 873 28.08 -33.10 5.57
N ALA A 874 28.02 -34.43 5.69
CA ALA A 874 26.97 -35.21 5.08
C ALA A 874 25.59 -34.98 5.73
N MET A 875 25.54 -34.79 7.05
CA MET A 875 24.35 -34.44 7.80
C MET A 875 23.78 -33.08 7.39
N GLN A 876 24.67 -32.07 7.27
CA GLN A 876 24.26 -30.72 6.85
C GLN A 876 23.67 -30.68 5.43
N LYS A 877 24.23 -31.50 4.53
CA LYS A 877 23.74 -31.60 3.14
C LYS A 877 22.49 -32.43 2.98
N GLY A 878 22.21 -33.29 3.98
CA GLY A 878 21.17 -34.28 3.91
C GLY A 878 21.53 -35.50 3.02
N VAL A 879 20.84 -36.57 3.21
CA VAL A 879 21.17 -37.88 2.53
C VAL A 879 19.96 -38.45 1.80
N TYR A 880 18.75 -38.34 2.37
CA TYR A 880 17.52 -38.97 1.84
C TYR A 880 16.86 -38.07 0.78
N VAL A 881 16.50 -36.86 1.15
CA VAL A 881 15.89 -35.86 0.27
C VAL A 881 16.82 -34.66 0.11
N GLY A 882 17.80 -34.49 1.01
CA GLY A 882 18.79 -33.43 1.03
C GLY A 882 18.39 -32.28 1.96
N TYR A 883 17.74 -32.61 3.07
CA TYR A 883 17.49 -31.72 4.20
C TYR A 883 18.42 -32.09 5.38
N PRO A 884 18.73 -31.14 6.27
CA PRO A 884 19.64 -31.43 7.40
C PRO A 884 19.17 -32.63 8.24
N VAL A 885 20.12 -33.49 8.59
CA VAL A 885 19.87 -34.65 9.45
C VAL A 885 19.97 -34.28 10.91
N VAL A 886 18.99 -34.72 11.74
CA VAL A 886 18.93 -34.41 13.17
C VAL A 886 18.63 -35.67 14.00
N ASP A 887 18.90 -35.60 15.30
CA ASP A 887 18.54 -36.62 16.31
C ASP A 887 19.12 -38.01 16.00
N ILE A 888 20.44 -38.08 15.79
CA ILE A 888 21.16 -39.31 15.54
C ILE A 888 22.48 -39.39 16.31
N LYS A 889 22.88 -40.63 16.65
CA LYS A 889 24.20 -40.97 17.17
C LYS A 889 24.98 -41.76 16.11
N VAL A 890 26.22 -41.42 15.93
CA VAL A 890 27.09 -42.10 14.96
C VAL A 890 28.28 -42.67 15.69
N GLU A 891 28.40 -44.01 15.66
CA GLU A 891 29.50 -44.73 16.26
C GLU A 891 30.50 -45.16 15.18
N LEU A 892 31.75 -44.76 15.33
CA LEU A 892 32.88 -45.26 14.55
C LEU A 892 33.50 -46.42 15.28
N TYR A 893 33.24 -47.68 14.81
CA TYR A 893 33.64 -48.87 15.53
C TYR A 893 34.78 -49.67 14.90
N ASP A 894 35.02 -49.55 13.57
CA ASP A 894 36.11 -50.23 12.88
C ASP A 894 36.61 -49.47 11.63
N GLY A 895 37.69 -49.91 11.03
CA GLY A 895 38.23 -49.32 9.80
C GLY A 895 39.62 -49.88 9.48
N SER A 896 40.26 -49.30 8.47
CA SER A 896 41.66 -49.61 8.14
C SER A 896 42.35 -48.43 7.51
N PHE A 897 43.66 -48.38 7.65
CA PHE A 897 44.50 -47.32 7.06
C PHE A 897 45.68 -47.88 6.28
N HIS A 898 46.30 -47.10 5.42
CA HIS A 898 47.53 -47.41 4.69
C HIS A 898 48.59 -46.43 5.07
N GLU A 899 49.76 -46.92 5.48
CA GLU A 899 50.86 -46.08 6.04
C GLU A 899 51.27 -44.91 5.15
N VAL A 900 51.22 -45.07 3.82
CA VAL A 900 51.72 -44.09 2.84
C VAL A 900 50.58 -43.31 2.19
N ASP A 901 49.41 -43.92 1.93
CA ASP A 901 48.32 -43.35 1.09
C ASP A 901 47.15 -42.81 1.90
N SER A 902 47.17 -43.00 3.23
CA SER A 902 46.11 -42.44 4.08
C SER A 902 46.29 -40.91 4.29
N SER A 903 45.20 -40.19 4.22
CA SER A 903 45.15 -38.73 4.46
C SER A 903 43.84 -38.31 5.13
N GLU A 904 43.83 -37.15 5.79
CA GLU A 904 42.62 -36.58 6.41
C GLU A 904 41.46 -36.40 5.38
N LEU A 905 41.82 -36.01 4.15
CA LEU A 905 40.82 -35.87 3.08
C LEU A 905 40.20 -37.22 2.71
N ALA A 906 41.02 -38.28 2.64
CA ALA A 906 40.54 -39.65 2.31
C ALA A 906 39.61 -40.19 3.41
N PHE A 907 39.94 -39.97 4.69
CA PHE A 907 39.10 -40.36 5.81
C PHE A 907 37.80 -39.52 5.93
N LYS A 908 37.88 -38.22 5.62
CA LYS A 908 36.71 -37.36 5.50
C LYS A 908 35.74 -37.91 4.45
N MET A 909 36.24 -38.23 3.27
CA MET A 909 35.43 -38.81 2.19
C MET A 909 34.87 -40.19 2.55
N ALA A 910 35.68 -41.04 3.22
CA ALA A 910 35.23 -42.31 3.73
C ALA A 910 34.08 -42.14 4.75
N GLY A 911 34.18 -41.18 5.67
CA GLY A 911 33.16 -40.81 6.62
C GLY A 911 31.83 -40.39 5.91
N ILE A 912 31.92 -39.56 4.86
CA ILE A 912 30.75 -39.18 4.06
C ILE A 912 30.08 -40.40 3.42
N PHE A 913 30.86 -41.32 2.82
CA PHE A 913 30.31 -42.51 2.13
C PHE A 913 29.73 -43.51 3.11
N GLY A 914 30.43 -43.81 4.19
CA GLY A 914 29.97 -44.74 5.22
C GLY A 914 28.71 -44.23 5.92
N PHE A 915 28.63 -42.96 6.21
CA PHE A 915 27.43 -42.35 6.77
C PHE A 915 26.25 -42.40 5.80
N LYS A 916 26.44 -42.06 4.54
CA LYS A 916 25.37 -42.17 3.53
C LYS A 916 24.84 -43.57 3.37
N GLU A 917 25.71 -44.57 3.33
CA GLU A 917 25.32 -45.97 3.20
C GLU A 917 24.56 -46.43 4.44
N ALA A 918 25.06 -46.15 5.64
CA ALA A 918 24.41 -46.48 6.90
C ALA A 918 23.03 -45.82 7.00
N PHE A 919 22.96 -44.53 6.73
CA PHE A 919 21.75 -43.74 6.83
C PHE A 919 20.62 -44.23 5.90
N MET A 920 20.96 -44.58 4.65
CA MET A 920 19.96 -45.10 3.68
C MET A 920 19.42 -46.48 4.07
N LYS A 921 20.22 -47.30 4.75
CA LYS A 921 19.78 -48.61 5.28
C LYS A 921 18.92 -48.47 6.55
N ALA A 922 19.07 -47.38 7.31
CA ALA A 922 18.44 -47.15 8.61
C ALA A 922 16.96 -46.70 8.54
N LYS A 923 16.29 -46.90 7.41
CA LYS A 923 14.93 -46.41 7.14
C LYS A 923 14.75 -44.92 7.41
N PRO A 924 15.34 -44.08 6.57
CA PRO A 924 15.25 -42.65 6.75
C PRO A 924 13.81 -42.14 6.61
N ILE A 925 13.45 -41.17 7.43
CA ILE A 925 12.18 -40.45 7.40
C ILE A 925 12.41 -38.94 7.30
N LEU A 926 11.42 -38.25 6.71
CA LEU A 926 11.38 -36.81 6.64
C LEU A 926 10.50 -36.29 7.79
N LEU A 927 10.95 -35.20 8.41
CA LEU A 927 10.23 -34.49 9.47
C LEU A 927 9.77 -33.12 8.98
N GLU A 928 8.56 -32.73 9.35
CA GLU A 928 8.00 -31.39 9.10
C GLU A 928 7.70 -30.66 10.43
N PRO A 929 7.81 -29.31 10.46
CA PRO A 929 7.48 -28.54 11.65
C PRO A 929 5.96 -28.48 11.84
N TYR A 930 5.52 -28.83 13.04
CA TYR A 930 4.14 -28.64 13.50
C TYR A 930 4.05 -27.43 14.39
N MET A 931 2.98 -26.68 14.17
CA MET A 931 2.69 -25.43 14.89
C MET A 931 1.55 -25.66 15.88
N SER A 932 1.62 -24.99 17.01
CA SER A 932 0.50 -24.81 17.93
C SER A 932 -0.34 -23.62 17.43
N LEU A 933 -1.57 -23.90 17.05
CA LEU A 933 -2.53 -22.92 16.53
C LEU A 933 -3.58 -22.64 17.59
N GLU A 934 -3.81 -21.36 17.90
CA GLU A 934 -4.93 -20.93 18.73
C GLU A 934 -5.85 -20.00 17.92
N VAL A 935 -7.13 -20.34 17.82
CA VAL A 935 -8.16 -19.57 17.11
C VAL A 935 -9.24 -19.13 18.08
N SER A 936 -9.42 -17.83 18.22
CA SER A 936 -10.50 -17.22 19.00
C SER A 936 -11.60 -16.73 18.06
N THR A 937 -12.83 -17.21 18.22
CA THR A 937 -13.98 -16.83 17.39
C THR A 937 -15.27 -16.91 18.19
N ILE A 938 -16.39 -16.41 17.65
CA ILE A 938 -17.71 -16.61 18.28
C ILE A 938 -18.26 -18.00 17.95
N GLU A 939 -19.19 -18.48 18.76
CA GLU A 939 -19.76 -19.86 18.67
C GLU A 939 -20.29 -20.20 17.27
N GLU A 940 -20.89 -19.21 16.58
CA GLU A 940 -21.48 -19.36 15.25
C GLU A 940 -20.46 -19.85 14.20
N TYR A 941 -19.23 -19.32 14.22
CA TYR A 941 -18.19 -19.65 13.23
C TYR A 941 -17.21 -20.73 13.72
N ALA A 942 -17.33 -21.17 14.96
CA ALA A 942 -16.41 -22.16 15.54
C ALA A 942 -16.33 -23.45 14.72
N ASN A 943 -17.49 -23.96 14.26
CA ASN A 943 -17.54 -25.19 13.49
C ASN A 943 -16.90 -25.05 12.09
N ALA A 944 -17.05 -23.88 11.45
CA ALA A 944 -16.40 -23.58 10.19
C ALA A 944 -14.86 -23.52 10.34
N CYS A 945 -14.38 -22.89 11.41
CA CYS A 945 -12.95 -22.83 11.74
C CYS A 945 -12.38 -24.22 12.05
N ILE A 946 -13.08 -25.05 12.83
CA ILE A 946 -12.70 -26.45 13.10
C ILE A 946 -12.63 -27.26 11.80
N GLY A 947 -13.62 -27.11 10.92
CA GLY A 947 -13.66 -27.77 9.61
C GLY A 947 -12.45 -27.39 8.75
N TYR A 948 -12.08 -26.12 8.73
CA TYR A 948 -10.89 -25.64 8.01
C TYR A 948 -9.60 -26.26 8.58
N ILE A 949 -9.41 -26.24 9.91
CA ILE A 949 -8.25 -26.83 10.57
C ILE A 949 -8.11 -28.32 10.22
N CYS A 950 -9.20 -29.07 10.31
CA CYS A 950 -9.21 -30.49 9.97
C CYS A 950 -8.89 -30.74 8.48
N SER A 951 -9.37 -29.88 7.56
CA SER A 951 -9.05 -30.01 6.12
C SER A 951 -7.57 -29.78 5.82
N ARG A 952 -6.84 -29.08 6.69
CA ARG A 952 -5.42 -28.78 6.62
C ARG A 952 -4.54 -29.73 7.46
N ARG A 953 -4.96 -30.97 7.63
CA ARG A 953 -4.25 -31.98 8.44
C ARG A 953 -4.06 -31.57 9.92
N GLY A 954 -4.82 -30.59 10.40
CA GLY A 954 -4.76 -30.12 11.78
C GLY A 954 -5.47 -31.06 12.74
N LYS A 955 -4.90 -31.20 13.93
CA LYS A 955 -5.46 -31.99 15.03
C LYS A 955 -5.96 -31.03 16.10
N ILE A 956 -7.27 -31.01 16.34
CA ILE A 956 -7.86 -30.22 17.42
C ILE A 956 -7.45 -30.82 18.77
N LEU A 957 -6.91 -30.00 19.65
CA LEU A 957 -6.53 -30.37 21.01
C LEU A 957 -7.65 -30.02 22.00
N ASN A 958 -8.20 -28.82 21.87
CA ASN A 958 -9.23 -28.30 22.77
C ASN A 958 -10.12 -27.28 22.04
N ALA A 959 -11.36 -27.08 22.58
CA ALA A 959 -12.28 -26.03 22.11
C ALA A 959 -13.15 -25.58 23.30
N GLU A 960 -12.75 -24.50 23.98
CA GLU A 960 -13.35 -24.02 25.22
C GLU A 960 -14.05 -22.67 25.02
N PRO A 961 -15.25 -22.47 25.61
CA PRO A 961 -15.89 -21.19 25.65
C PRO A 961 -15.21 -20.25 26.67
N LYS A 962 -14.87 -19.03 26.26
CA LYS A 962 -14.32 -17.99 27.13
C LYS A 962 -15.12 -16.70 26.97
N GLY A 963 -16.12 -16.52 27.82
CA GLY A 963 -17.08 -15.42 27.72
C GLY A 963 -18.01 -15.57 26.50
N LYS A 964 -18.01 -14.57 25.62
CA LYS A 964 -18.76 -14.62 24.34
C LYS A 964 -17.97 -15.30 23.20
N GLN A 965 -16.71 -15.63 23.42
CA GLN A 965 -15.84 -16.24 22.43
C GLN A 965 -15.59 -17.72 22.74
N LYS A 966 -15.20 -18.48 21.70
CA LYS A 966 -14.72 -19.85 21.78
C LYS A 966 -13.28 -19.91 21.34
N ILE A 967 -12.41 -20.49 22.19
CA ILE A 967 -10.99 -20.66 21.87
C ILE A 967 -10.79 -22.10 21.39
N ILE A 968 -10.23 -22.25 20.22
CA ILE A 968 -9.91 -23.52 19.57
C ILE A 968 -8.40 -23.65 19.55
N SER A 969 -7.85 -24.67 20.23
CA SER A 969 -6.42 -24.99 20.20
C SER A 969 -6.19 -26.23 19.34
N ALA A 970 -5.20 -26.18 18.46
CA ALA A 970 -4.91 -27.25 17.51
C ALA A 970 -3.41 -27.37 17.19
N GLU A 971 -2.96 -28.54 16.78
CA GLU A 971 -1.65 -28.77 16.18
C GLU A 971 -1.80 -28.90 14.66
N VAL A 972 -1.03 -28.12 13.90
CA VAL A 972 -1.15 -28.06 12.43
C VAL A 972 0.23 -28.06 11.78
N PRO A 973 0.43 -28.71 10.62
CA PRO A 973 1.70 -28.65 9.90
C PRO A 973 1.86 -27.28 9.22
N LEU A 974 3.03 -26.66 9.36
CA LEU A 974 3.32 -25.35 8.79
C LEU A 974 3.10 -25.29 7.28
N ALA A 975 3.44 -26.36 6.56
CA ALA A 975 3.30 -26.44 5.11
C ALA A 975 1.87 -26.19 4.60
N GLU A 976 0.85 -26.52 5.40
CA GLU A 976 -0.57 -26.38 5.03
C GLU A 976 -1.19 -25.05 5.48
N MET A 977 -0.48 -24.28 6.28
CA MET A 977 -1.05 -23.12 6.96
C MET A 977 -0.70 -21.76 6.32
N PHE A 978 -0.04 -21.74 5.17
CA PHE A 978 0.18 -20.50 4.46
C PHE A 978 -1.17 -19.83 4.10
N GLY A 979 -1.32 -18.52 4.39
CA GLY A 979 -2.56 -17.79 4.19
C GLY A 979 -3.68 -18.07 5.21
N TYR A 980 -3.38 -18.76 6.32
CA TYR A 980 -4.36 -19.16 7.34
C TYR A 980 -5.14 -18.00 7.95
N ALA A 981 -4.49 -16.85 8.20
CA ALA A 981 -5.11 -15.70 8.83
C ALA A 981 -6.23 -15.12 7.94
N THR A 982 -5.97 -14.99 6.64
CA THR A 982 -6.95 -14.55 5.64
C THR A 982 -8.09 -15.56 5.52
N ALA A 983 -7.80 -16.87 5.54
CA ALA A 983 -8.82 -17.90 5.48
C ALA A 983 -9.75 -17.86 6.71
N PHE A 984 -9.22 -17.75 7.93
CA PHE A 984 -10.05 -17.63 9.14
C PHE A 984 -10.88 -16.36 9.16
N ARG A 985 -10.33 -15.22 8.73
CA ARG A 985 -11.07 -13.96 8.59
C ARG A 985 -12.23 -14.10 7.60
N SER A 986 -11.99 -14.71 6.46
CA SER A 986 -13.03 -14.96 5.45
C SER A 986 -14.14 -15.89 5.97
N LEU A 987 -13.77 -16.98 6.65
CA LEU A 987 -14.71 -17.95 7.20
C LEU A 987 -15.57 -17.39 8.35
N SER A 988 -15.10 -16.36 9.03
CA SER A 988 -15.75 -15.79 10.20
C SER A 988 -16.27 -14.37 9.97
N SER A 989 -16.34 -13.90 8.73
CA SER A 989 -16.67 -12.51 8.41
C SER A 989 -15.83 -11.49 9.19
N GLY A 990 -14.52 -11.79 9.38
CA GLY A 990 -13.58 -10.96 10.12
C GLY A 990 -13.60 -11.13 11.65
N ARG A 991 -14.43 -12.02 12.21
CA ARG A 991 -14.59 -12.20 13.68
C ARG A 991 -13.67 -13.26 14.30
N ALA A 992 -12.88 -14.00 13.53
CA ALA A 992 -11.87 -14.92 14.06
C ALA A 992 -10.49 -14.29 14.10
N ASN A 993 -9.81 -14.50 15.22
CA ASN A 993 -8.41 -14.16 15.42
C ASN A 993 -7.61 -15.45 15.59
N ALA A 994 -6.45 -15.55 14.96
CA ALA A 994 -5.64 -16.76 15.02
C ALA A 994 -4.17 -16.43 15.25
N SER A 995 -3.52 -17.14 16.15
CA SER A 995 -2.09 -17.08 16.41
C SER A 995 -1.47 -18.47 16.26
N MET A 996 -0.20 -18.51 15.84
CA MET A 996 0.49 -19.75 15.53
C MET A 996 1.94 -19.69 16.00
N GLU A 997 2.37 -20.70 16.77
CA GLU A 997 3.72 -20.80 17.33
C GLU A 997 4.32 -22.19 17.03
N PHE A 998 5.66 -22.26 16.93
CA PHE A 998 6.33 -23.55 16.73
C PHE A 998 6.12 -24.49 17.94
N SER A 999 5.73 -25.74 17.68
CA SER A 999 5.54 -26.77 18.69
C SER A 999 6.65 -27.84 18.64
N LYS A 1000 6.71 -28.60 17.57
CA LYS A 1000 7.61 -29.76 17.44
C LYS A 1000 7.78 -30.19 15.98
N TYR A 1001 8.70 -31.11 15.74
CA TYR A 1001 8.82 -31.83 14.46
C TYR A 1001 8.08 -33.17 14.52
N LEU A 1002 7.31 -33.50 13.46
CA LEU A 1002 6.64 -34.77 13.29
C LEU A 1002 6.93 -35.37 11.90
N GLN A 1003 6.75 -36.68 11.77
CA GLN A 1003 7.00 -37.40 10.52
C GLN A 1003 6.04 -36.94 9.42
N VAL A 1004 6.57 -36.64 8.25
CA VAL A 1004 5.82 -36.33 7.02
C VAL A 1004 5.13 -37.59 6.49
N PRO A 1005 3.86 -37.53 6.05
CA PRO A 1005 3.19 -38.63 5.38
C PRO A 1005 3.94 -39.10 4.12
N GLN A 1006 3.94 -40.40 3.86
CA GLN A 1006 4.72 -40.99 2.73
C GLN A 1006 4.36 -40.39 1.36
N GLU A 1007 3.09 -40.06 1.13
CA GLU A 1007 2.62 -39.47 -0.11
C GLU A 1007 3.24 -38.09 -0.36
N ILE A 1008 3.39 -37.29 0.69
CA ILE A 1008 4.01 -35.94 0.62
C ILE A 1008 5.53 -36.10 0.46
N THR A 1009 6.13 -37.04 1.18
CA THR A 1009 7.57 -37.32 1.05
C THR A 1009 7.94 -37.70 -0.40
N GLN A 1010 7.13 -38.54 -1.06
CA GLN A 1010 7.35 -38.88 -2.46
C GLN A 1010 7.25 -37.69 -3.40
N LYS A 1011 6.26 -36.81 -3.21
CA LYS A 1011 6.13 -35.56 -3.99
C LYS A 1011 7.35 -34.67 -3.83
N LEU A 1012 7.85 -34.50 -2.61
CA LEU A 1012 9.03 -33.67 -2.33
C LEU A 1012 10.30 -34.25 -3.00
N ILE A 1013 10.43 -35.56 -3.04
CA ILE A 1013 11.54 -36.25 -3.75
C ILE A 1013 11.45 -35.99 -5.26
N GLU A 1014 10.26 -36.15 -5.85
CA GLU A 1014 10.03 -35.89 -7.29
C GLU A 1014 10.29 -34.41 -7.67
N GLU A 1015 9.86 -33.47 -6.85
CA GLU A 1015 10.08 -32.06 -7.08
C GLU A 1015 11.56 -31.69 -7.04
N LYS A 1016 12.31 -32.33 -6.15
CA LYS A 1016 13.75 -32.09 -6.04
C LYS A 1016 14.51 -32.69 -7.22
N GLN A 1017 14.15 -33.89 -7.64
CA GLN A 1017 14.74 -34.53 -8.84
C GLN A 1017 14.45 -33.75 -10.13
N LYS A 1018 13.36 -32.99 -10.20
CA LYS A 1018 13.06 -32.10 -11.35
C LYS A 1018 13.86 -30.80 -11.33
N LYS A 1019 14.37 -30.39 -10.16
CA LYS A 1019 15.18 -29.17 -9.99
C LYS A 1019 16.68 -29.40 -10.13
N GLU A 1020 17.17 -30.63 -9.91
CA GLU A 1020 18.52 -31.07 -10.22
C GLU A 1020 18.66 -31.48 -11.71
#